data_28b84b4ba21ccc82ae627bbf81d0a1a6
#
_entry.id   28b84b4ba21ccc82ae627bbf81d0a1a6
#
_cell.length_a   1.000
_cell.length_b   1.000
_cell.length_c   1.000
_cell.angle_alpha   90.00
_cell.angle_beta   90.00
_cell.angle_gamma   90.00
#
_symmetry.space_group_name_H-M   'P 1'
#
loop_
_entity.id
_entity.type
_entity.pdbx_description
1 polymer ?
#
loop_
_entity_poly.entity_id
_entity_poly.type
_entity_poly.pdbx_seq_one_letter_code
_entity_poly.pdbx_strand_id
1 'polypeptide(L)'
;MGGQNGLLKNQYVPPVAMRVGLGWPNLAASQVCAMASLHRFTPSLVAFDPRGASVRAVAYHRLRVEDQPVARVNRNVFGITGALQQQWDPRQVHSPGGRPAISRQYSLSGRVLRTDSVDAGWHIVLSGSGGQGLTRWDSRGGRQRYQYDGLLRRVAVFEQAGNDPRERCVERLAYAPPSAGHTAFNRCGRLVRHDDPAGSVAIEHYGLGGVMTGQSRRLLNADTPPDWPAAEHLRELQLAPERFASSWHYDALGGLQQLTDARGNQRLWRYGVEGELARVELVFSSARRKVLLERRDCNAQGQVTREQMGNGMLAEFSYDEKDGSLLRLAAYRSARRENTLQDMTYAYDRVGNVLSLRDAAQPTTWHSNVRSDATCVFGYDSLYQLVSASGRENARHAGGPALPGLVMFGAAQVDLWRNYNRHYQYDAGGNLVQMRHAPSSGQGYTRRMAVAAHSNHAWVQGQAVGFDRCGNQQTLTAGQALSWNLRNQLAQVSQVLREDGQADTESYAYDADGQRLLKRRVSKAAGMTHLREVIYLPGLELRRDHATGQWLNVLTVETGRTSIRALQWHKGRPEGVNDEQLRFSLSDLTGSCTLELDEHAVLLSQEGFYPYGETAWWAAKNAVEASYKTLRYSGKERDASGLYYYGYRYYAPWLQRWISPDPAAEVDGLNLYAMVSNNPMTLADADGRAGSTMSERVSLGLFFVGFLGLAGLALGALADIPAIGATAGALLGGVLLGLLVHEGYRNARRKAVHNSAESIAEWLSQRAIDIAESRGLTHEETHRLVNFFYEHQGDNALLSVAAHSTQEGKIYGFVGPAVSAQVANNLMQSGKSMGRDMRRLGYRNILLRDPVRAQPEQPAGPSTAGAVSSFDVQATTGLARRKVARASAPAASSESPGVLARAPASAFSADMSAVEHLMAGPEGRSIALTIGHLREGRTGAVHWHKYQDEGGLWSADLHAYPGGGTGRGAFRLMFEHLGGRRYRVVGVRNPHR
;
A
#
# COMPACT_ATOMS: atom_id res chain seq x y z
N MET A 1 -25.50 14.26 -45.59
CA MET A 1 -26.89 13.75 -45.60
C MET A 1 -27.05 12.80 -44.45
N GLY A 2 -27.84 13.18 -43.54
CA GLY A 2 -28.83 12.60 -42.71
C GLY A 2 -28.28 11.65 -41.65
N GLY A 3 -28.15 11.92 -40.45
CA GLY A 3 -29.06 12.42 -39.37
C GLY A 3 -29.72 11.28 -38.65
N GLN A 4 -29.27 11.00 -37.41
CA GLN A 4 -30.18 10.63 -36.34
C GLN A 4 -29.49 10.81 -34.99
N ASN A 5 -30.01 11.80 -34.25
CA ASN A 5 -29.68 12.08 -32.85
C ASN A 5 -30.40 11.04 -31.95
N GLY A 6 -29.62 10.25 -31.26
CA GLY A 6 -30.10 9.47 -30.10
C GLY A 6 -29.89 10.25 -28.81
N LEU A 7 -30.97 10.84 -28.28
CA LEU A 7 -31.00 11.56 -27.02
C LEU A 7 -30.83 10.56 -25.83
N LEU A 8 -29.69 10.58 -25.20
CA LEU A 8 -29.49 9.99 -23.88
C LEU A 8 -30.13 10.92 -22.84
N LYS A 9 -31.20 10.50 -22.23
CA LYS A 9 -31.80 11.18 -21.09
C LYS A 9 -30.91 11.04 -19.86
N ASN A 10 -30.20 12.13 -19.52
CA ASN A 10 -29.52 12.27 -18.23
C ASN A 10 -30.56 12.34 -17.11
N GLN A 11 -30.54 11.39 -16.18
CA GLN A 11 -31.25 11.52 -14.92
C GLN A 11 -30.49 12.48 -14.04
N TYR A 12 -31.06 13.67 -13.84
CA TYR A 12 -30.61 14.69 -12.90
C TYR A 12 -30.96 14.26 -11.47
N VAL A 13 -29.95 13.95 -10.64
CA VAL A 13 -30.12 13.79 -9.20
C VAL A 13 -29.89 15.14 -8.55
N PRO A 14 -30.87 15.73 -7.86
CA PRO A 14 -30.70 17.04 -7.22
C PRO A 14 -29.70 16.93 -6.06
N PRO A 15 -28.93 17.99 -5.77
CA PRO A 15 -27.95 17.99 -4.69
C PRO A 15 -28.65 17.91 -3.33
N VAL A 16 -28.35 16.87 -2.57
CA VAL A 16 -28.71 16.75 -1.15
C VAL A 16 -27.89 17.78 -0.37
N ALA A 17 -28.57 18.67 0.35
CA ALA A 17 -27.96 19.69 1.19
C ALA A 17 -27.10 19.03 2.29
N MET A 18 -25.80 19.32 2.31
CA MET A 18 -24.90 18.95 3.40
C MET A 18 -25.26 19.72 4.68
N ARG A 19 -25.45 19.01 5.78
CA ARG A 19 -25.32 19.58 7.12
C ARG A 19 -23.82 19.68 7.43
N VAL A 20 -23.29 20.88 7.37
CA VAL A 20 -21.95 21.22 7.84
C VAL A 20 -21.99 21.23 9.37
N GLY A 21 -21.13 20.47 10.02
CA GLY A 21 -20.93 20.52 11.47
C GLY A 21 -20.59 21.93 11.93
N LEU A 22 -21.13 22.31 13.07
CA LEU A 22 -21.09 23.63 13.68
C LEU A 22 -19.70 24.30 13.61
N GLY A 23 -19.60 25.43 12.88
CA GLY A 23 -18.57 26.43 13.13
C GLY A 23 -17.72 26.95 11.97
N TRP A 24 -18.01 26.66 10.69
CA TRP A 24 -17.24 27.19 9.56
C TRP A 24 -17.99 28.29 8.79
N PRO A 25 -17.39 29.45 8.58
CA PRO A 25 -18.00 30.47 7.73
C PRO A 25 -17.89 30.09 6.25
N ASN A 26 -18.87 30.40 5.47
CA ASN A 26 -19.18 30.34 4.04
C ASN A 26 -18.12 30.03 2.96
N LEU A 27 -16.82 29.95 3.27
CA LEU A 27 -15.74 29.63 2.31
C LEU A 27 -15.77 28.18 1.82
N ALA A 28 -16.04 27.23 2.72
CA ALA A 28 -16.03 25.80 2.35
C ALA A 28 -17.20 25.42 1.44
N ALA A 29 -18.40 25.98 1.67
CA ALA A 29 -19.56 25.68 0.84
C ALA A 29 -19.42 26.22 -0.59
N SER A 30 -18.87 27.43 -0.75
CA SER A 30 -18.63 28.01 -2.08
C SER A 30 -17.54 27.27 -2.85
N GLN A 31 -16.50 26.79 -2.19
CA GLN A 31 -15.43 25.98 -2.81
C GLN A 31 -15.93 24.60 -3.22
N VAL A 32 -16.72 23.91 -2.40
CA VAL A 32 -17.31 22.62 -2.74
C VAL A 32 -18.26 22.74 -3.94
N CYS A 33 -19.06 23.82 -4.01
CA CYS A 33 -19.90 24.11 -5.18
C CYS A 33 -19.08 24.42 -6.43
N ALA A 34 -18.00 25.18 -6.31
CA ALA A 34 -17.11 25.50 -7.42
C ALA A 34 -16.40 24.23 -7.95
N MET A 35 -15.93 23.35 -7.06
CA MET A 35 -15.32 22.08 -7.44
C MET A 35 -16.33 21.15 -8.14
N ALA A 36 -17.54 21.02 -7.64
CA ALA A 36 -18.58 20.24 -8.29
C ALA A 36 -18.90 20.74 -9.71
N SER A 37 -18.86 22.08 -9.91
CA SER A 37 -19.04 22.70 -11.22
C SER A 37 -17.85 22.48 -12.16
N LEU A 38 -16.62 22.38 -11.60
CA LEU A 38 -15.41 22.08 -12.37
C LEU A 38 -15.48 20.71 -13.04
N HIS A 39 -16.07 19.72 -12.39
CA HIS A 39 -16.19 18.35 -12.90
C HIS A 39 -17.41 18.11 -13.83
N ARG A 40 -18.19 19.16 -14.12
CA ARG A 40 -19.29 19.05 -15.05
C ARG A 40 -18.76 18.84 -16.47
N PHE A 41 -19.22 17.78 -17.16
CA PHE A 41 -18.78 17.40 -18.52
C PHE A 41 -17.31 16.96 -18.63
N THR A 42 -16.72 16.44 -17.57
CA THR A 42 -15.37 15.85 -17.58
C THR A 42 -15.40 14.37 -17.21
N PRO A 43 -16.09 13.49 -17.96
CA PRO A 43 -16.11 12.06 -17.67
C PRO A 43 -14.76 11.41 -17.92
N SER A 44 -14.46 10.30 -17.25
CA SER A 44 -13.40 9.39 -17.65
C SER A 44 -13.98 8.37 -18.63
N LEU A 45 -13.34 8.18 -19.78
CA LEU A 45 -13.78 7.25 -20.82
C LEU A 45 -12.70 6.21 -21.06
N VAL A 46 -13.10 4.95 -21.17
CA VAL A 46 -12.20 3.86 -21.57
C VAL A 46 -12.77 3.19 -22.80
N ALA A 47 -11.98 3.10 -23.87
CA ALA A 47 -12.33 2.38 -25.07
C ALA A 47 -11.62 1.02 -25.09
N PHE A 48 -12.36 0.00 -25.43
CA PHE A 48 -11.89 -1.38 -25.53
C PHE A 48 -11.89 -1.85 -26.99
N ASP A 49 -10.96 -2.73 -27.33
CA ASP A 49 -11.03 -3.47 -28.59
C ASP A 49 -12.00 -4.66 -28.50
N PRO A 50 -12.30 -5.37 -29.62
CA PRO A 50 -13.21 -6.51 -29.57
C PRO A 50 -12.79 -7.68 -28.66
N ARG A 51 -11.53 -7.71 -28.21
CA ARG A 51 -10.97 -8.70 -27.28
C ARG A 51 -11.11 -8.26 -25.82
N GLY A 52 -11.69 -7.07 -25.54
CA GLY A 52 -11.80 -6.50 -24.22
C GLY A 52 -10.54 -5.79 -23.71
N ALA A 53 -9.50 -5.59 -24.55
CA ALA A 53 -8.31 -4.87 -24.16
C ALA A 53 -8.53 -3.36 -24.22
N SER A 54 -8.14 -2.63 -23.14
CA SER A 54 -8.27 -1.16 -23.07
C SER A 54 -7.27 -0.50 -24.02
N VAL A 55 -7.73 0.00 -25.17
CA VAL A 55 -6.89 0.65 -26.18
C VAL A 55 -6.75 2.14 -26.00
N ARG A 56 -7.67 2.80 -25.31
CA ARG A 56 -7.60 4.22 -24.96
C ARG A 56 -8.24 4.49 -23.62
N ALA A 57 -7.60 5.35 -22.82
CA ALA A 57 -8.20 5.97 -21.66
C ALA A 57 -8.18 7.48 -21.87
N VAL A 58 -9.32 8.15 -21.72
CA VAL A 58 -9.47 9.58 -21.95
C VAL A 58 -9.97 10.23 -20.67
N ALA A 59 -9.23 11.19 -20.16
CA ALA A 59 -9.66 12.09 -19.10
C ALA A 59 -9.76 13.51 -19.65
N TYR A 60 -10.63 14.32 -19.08
CA TYR A 60 -10.84 15.69 -19.58
C TYR A 60 -10.32 16.70 -18.54
N HIS A 61 -9.30 17.43 -18.97
CA HIS A 61 -8.66 18.48 -18.17
C HIS A 61 -9.32 19.82 -18.41
N ARG A 62 -9.61 20.54 -17.33
CA ARG A 62 -9.85 21.99 -17.29
C ARG A 62 -9.43 22.57 -15.95
N LEU A 63 -9.02 23.83 -15.97
CA LEU A 63 -8.55 24.55 -14.79
C LEU A 63 -9.66 25.37 -14.13
N ARG A 64 -10.59 25.92 -14.94
CA ARG A 64 -11.70 26.77 -14.49
C ARG A 64 -13.02 26.27 -15.05
N VAL A 65 -14.11 26.59 -14.39
CA VAL A 65 -15.47 26.16 -14.79
C VAL A 65 -15.83 26.62 -16.20
N GLU A 66 -15.39 27.82 -16.57
CA GLU A 66 -15.60 28.43 -17.89
C GLU A 66 -14.71 27.87 -18.99
N ASP A 67 -13.62 27.19 -18.65
CA ASP A 67 -12.71 26.62 -19.65
C ASP A 67 -13.38 25.45 -20.39
N GLN A 68 -13.06 25.30 -21.68
CA GLN A 68 -13.46 24.11 -22.42
C GLN A 68 -12.63 22.90 -21.97
N PRO A 69 -13.26 21.73 -21.64
CA PRO A 69 -12.54 20.55 -21.28
C PRO A 69 -11.61 20.05 -22.40
N VAL A 70 -10.34 19.86 -22.12
CA VAL A 70 -9.33 19.36 -23.07
C VAL A 70 -9.08 17.88 -22.82
N ALA A 71 -9.24 17.05 -23.83
CA ALA A 71 -9.01 15.60 -23.73
C ALA A 71 -7.53 15.28 -23.49
N ARG A 72 -7.25 14.44 -22.50
CA ARG A 72 -5.95 13.82 -22.23
C ARG A 72 -6.08 12.34 -22.57
N VAL A 73 -5.45 11.91 -23.64
CA VAL A 73 -5.61 10.55 -24.20
C VAL A 73 -4.37 9.73 -23.91
N ASN A 74 -4.50 8.69 -23.10
CA ASN A 74 -3.54 7.60 -23.03
C ASN A 74 -3.95 6.53 -24.06
N ARG A 75 -3.00 6.05 -24.87
CA ARG A 75 -3.23 5.04 -25.90
C ARG A 75 -2.38 3.81 -25.64
N ASN A 76 -2.99 2.64 -25.71
CA ASN A 76 -2.33 1.35 -25.67
C ASN A 76 -2.39 0.66 -27.03
N VAL A 77 -1.32 -0.02 -27.42
CA VAL A 77 -1.24 -0.83 -28.63
C VAL A 77 -0.93 -2.26 -28.22
N PHE A 78 -1.81 -3.17 -28.61
CA PHE A 78 -1.66 -4.61 -28.35
C PHE A 78 -1.24 -5.34 -29.61
N GLY A 79 -0.36 -6.33 -29.47
CA GLY A 79 0.00 -7.24 -30.52
C GLY A 79 -1.11 -8.25 -30.88
N ILE A 80 -0.85 -9.05 -31.90
CA ILE A 80 -1.78 -10.12 -32.34
C ILE A 80 -2.01 -11.16 -31.27
N THR A 81 -1.02 -11.37 -30.37
CA THR A 81 -1.08 -12.29 -29.22
C THR A 81 -1.83 -11.71 -28.02
N GLY A 82 -2.35 -10.48 -28.08
CA GLY A 82 -2.97 -9.79 -26.93
C GLY A 82 -1.99 -9.15 -25.95
N ALA A 83 -0.67 -9.24 -26.18
CA ALA A 83 0.34 -8.61 -25.33
C ALA A 83 0.42 -7.10 -25.57
N LEU A 84 0.55 -6.31 -24.49
CA LEU A 84 0.64 -4.86 -24.52
C LEU A 84 2.03 -4.42 -25.03
N GLN A 85 2.09 -3.99 -26.28
CA GLN A 85 3.36 -3.64 -26.95
C GLN A 85 3.77 -2.19 -26.75
N GLN A 86 2.83 -1.24 -26.74
CA GLN A 86 3.15 0.19 -26.61
C GLN A 86 2.13 0.90 -25.74
N GLN A 87 2.63 1.87 -24.97
CA GLN A 87 1.83 2.81 -24.18
C GLN A 87 2.25 4.23 -24.56
N TRP A 88 1.27 5.09 -24.79
CA TRP A 88 1.47 6.46 -25.25
C TRP A 88 0.86 7.44 -24.24
N ASP A 89 1.64 8.43 -23.83
CA ASP A 89 1.15 9.51 -22.99
C ASP A 89 0.41 10.60 -23.81
N PRO A 90 -0.41 11.46 -23.19
CA PRO A 90 -1.20 12.47 -23.89
C PRO A 90 -0.40 13.49 -24.69
N ARG A 91 0.87 13.76 -24.36
CA ARG A 91 1.73 14.69 -25.13
C ARG A 91 2.15 14.09 -26.45
N GLN A 92 2.39 12.77 -26.46
CA GLN A 92 2.97 12.07 -27.59
C GLN A 92 1.92 11.57 -28.60
N VAL A 93 0.67 11.33 -28.15
CA VAL A 93 -0.41 10.79 -29.00
C VAL A 93 -0.70 11.68 -30.22
N HIS A 94 -0.63 13.00 -30.03
CA HIS A 94 -0.95 14.00 -31.08
C HIS A 94 0.29 14.75 -31.60
N SER A 95 1.48 14.42 -31.10
CA SER A 95 2.71 15.09 -31.50
C SER A 95 3.23 14.57 -32.87
N PRO A 96 3.55 15.43 -33.84
CA PRO A 96 4.28 15.01 -35.06
C PRO A 96 5.62 14.37 -34.65
N GLY A 97 5.88 13.14 -35.11
CA GLY A 97 7.05 12.36 -34.69
C GLY A 97 7.05 11.87 -33.26
N GLY A 98 5.87 11.84 -32.60
CA GLY A 98 5.69 11.31 -31.24
C GLY A 98 6.19 9.87 -31.14
N ARG A 99 6.63 9.51 -29.91
CA ARG A 99 7.11 8.16 -29.55
C ARG A 99 6.27 7.58 -28.43
N PRO A 100 6.10 6.23 -28.36
CA PRO A 100 5.48 5.62 -27.20
C PRO A 100 6.30 5.91 -25.95
N ALA A 101 5.63 6.20 -24.85
CA ALA A 101 6.28 6.39 -23.56
C ALA A 101 6.98 5.10 -23.11
N ILE A 102 6.35 3.96 -23.40
CA ILE A 102 6.92 2.63 -23.14
C ILE A 102 6.62 1.71 -24.32
N SER A 103 7.63 0.96 -24.78
CA SER A 103 7.46 -0.15 -25.74
C SER A 103 8.04 -1.45 -25.18
N ARG A 104 7.41 -2.59 -25.50
CA ARG A 104 7.78 -3.91 -25.01
C ARG A 104 7.90 -4.91 -26.15
N GLN A 105 8.91 -5.79 -26.04
CA GLN A 105 9.08 -6.96 -26.87
C GLN A 105 8.96 -8.21 -26.00
N TYR A 106 8.29 -9.21 -26.49
CA TYR A 106 7.96 -10.42 -25.75
C TYR A 106 8.62 -11.64 -26.37
N SER A 107 8.93 -12.63 -25.56
CA SER A 107 9.29 -13.99 -26.01
C SER A 107 8.05 -14.71 -26.57
N LEU A 108 8.27 -15.84 -27.22
CA LEU A 108 7.18 -16.72 -27.68
C LEU A 108 6.33 -17.26 -26.50
N SER A 109 6.89 -17.33 -25.31
CA SER A 109 6.15 -17.71 -24.09
C SER A 109 5.41 -16.53 -23.40
N GLY A 110 5.35 -15.36 -24.04
CA GLY A 110 4.63 -14.18 -23.51
C GLY A 110 5.39 -13.39 -22.43
N ARG A 111 6.66 -13.70 -22.14
CA ARG A 111 7.47 -12.94 -21.18
C ARG A 111 8.09 -11.71 -21.84
N VAL A 112 8.17 -10.61 -21.07
CA VAL A 112 8.86 -9.40 -21.53
C VAL A 112 10.36 -9.68 -21.64
N LEU A 113 10.92 -9.51 -22.83
CA LEU A 113 12.37 -9.58 -23.10
C LEU A 113 13.04 -8.22 -23.08
N ARG A 114 12.38 -7.23 -23.68
CA ARG A 114 12.87 -5.86 -23.72
C ARG A 114 11.76 -4.89 -23.37
N THR A 115 12.08 -3.95 -22.52
CA THR A 115 11.27 -2.74 -22.27
C THR A 115 12.12 -1.55 -22.71
N ASP A 116 11.52 -0.61 -23.44
CA ASP A 116 12.14 0.64 -23.88
C ASP A 116 11.25 1.78 -23.40
N SER A 117 11.75 2.60 -22.46
CA SER A 117 11.06 3.72 -21.88
C SER A 117 11.75 5.02 -22.27
N VAL A 118 10.98 6.03 -22.64
CA VAL A 118 11.53 7.37 -22.93
C VAL A 118 12.10 8.04 -21.68
N ASP A 119 11.67 7.62 -20.49
CA ASP A 119 12.08 8.16 -19.20
C ASP A 119 13.25 7.39 -18.59
N ALA A 120 13.20 6.04 -18.62
CA ALA A 120 14.14 5.14 -17.94
C ALA A 120 15.12 4.42 -18.90
N GLY A 121 15.06 4.74 -20.21
CA GLY A 121 15.86 4.05 -21.24
C GLY A 121 15.39 2.60 -21.45
N TRP A 122 16.22 1.80 -22.11
CA TRP A 122 15.88 0.40 -22.36
C TRP A 122 16.56 -0.55 -21.37
N HIS A 123 15.90 -1.66 -21.12
CA HIS A 123 16.48 -2.81 -20.45
C HIS A 123 16.03 -4.11 -21.10
N ILE A 124 16.91 -5.10 -21.08
CA ILE A 124 16.70 -6.44 -21.64
C ILE A 124 16.92 -7.45 -20.51
N VAL A 125 16.06 -8.46 -20.44
CA VAL A 125 16.18 -9.56 -19.49
C VAL A 125 16.17 -10.88 -20.26
N LEU A 126 17.21 -11.68 -20.11
CA LEU A 126 17.25 -13.06 -20.57
C LEU A 126 16.85 -13.96 -19.41
N SER A 127 15.80 -14.75 -19.61
CA SER A 127 15.31 -15.72 -18.61
C SER A 127 15.65 -17.15 -19.00
N GLY A 128 15.87 -17.99 -17.99
CA GLY A 128 16.05 -19.42 -18.16
C GLY A 128 14.72 -20.17 -18.37
N SER A 129 14.78 -21.48 -18.58
CA SER A 129 13.63 -22.36 -18.80
C SER A 129 12.64 -22.37 -17.62
N GLY A 130 13.12 -22.24 -16.38
CA GLY A 130 12.32 -22.12 -15.18
C GLY A 130 11.78 -20.70 -14.94
N GLY A 131 12.10 -19.73 -15.83
CA GLY A 131 11.66 -18.35 -15.73
C GLY A 131 12.55 -17.44 -14.88
N GLN A 132 13.60 -18.00 -14.28
CA GLN A 132 14.59 -17.27 -13.54
C GLN A 132 15.37 -16.32 -14.47
N GLY A 133 15.65 -15.08 -14.02
CA GLY A 133 16.50 -14.13 -14.76
C GLY A 133 17.95 -14.66 -14.82
N LEU A 134 18.53 -14.75 -16.02
CA LEU A 134 19.92 -15.18 -16.19
C LEU A 134 20.85 -13.98 -16.36
N THR A 135 20.44 -13.02 -17.16
CA THR A 135 21.23 -11.82 -17.45
C THR A 135 20.31 -10.66 -17.73
N ARG A 136 20.66 -9.49 -17.24
CA ARG A 136 20.01 -8.21 -17.51
C ARG A 136 21.01 -7.22 -18.09
N TRP A 137 20.55 -6.38 -19.02
CA TRP A 137 21.31 -5.25 -19.58
C TRP A 137 20.47 -3.98 -19.51
N ASP A 138 21.12 -2.85 -19.38
CA ASP A 138 20.49 -1.53 -19.38
C ASP A 138 21.09 -0.59 -20.44
N SER A 139 20.47 0.57 -20.62
CA SER A 139 20.86 1.59 -21.61
C SER A 139 22.21 2.26 -21.34
N ARG A 140 22.79 2.15 -20.15
CA ARG A 140 24.15 2.59 -19.84
C ARG A 140 25.20 1.57 -20.28
N GLY A 141 24.77 0.41 -20.80
CA GLY A 141 25.64 -0.71 -21.13
C GLY A 141 25.98 -1.56 -19.90
N GLY A 142 25.33 -1.31 -18.77
CA GLY A 142 25.45 -2.12 -17.58
C GLY A 142 24.92 -3.53 -17.82
N ARG A 143 25.59 -4.52 -17.24
CA ARG A 143 25.22 -5.93 -17.30
C ARG A 143 25.16 -6.51 -15.89
N GLN A 144 24.09 -7.24 -15.59
CA GLN A 144 23.93 -8.05 -14.38
C GLN A 144 23.74 -9.51 -14.80
N ARG A 145 24.49 -10.42 -14.22
CA ARG A 145 24.39 -11.85 -14.45
C ARG A 145 24.14 -12.58 -13.14
N TYR A 146 23.20 -13.51 -13.17
CA TYR A 146 22.78 -14.29 -12.01
C TYR A 146 23.22 -15.73 -12.13
N GLN A 147 23.74 -16.29 -11.05
CA GLN A 147 24.12 -17.68 -10.94
C GLN A 147 23.21 -18.41 -9.97
N TYR A 148 22.85 -19.65 -10.32
CA TYR A 148 21.90 -20.47 -9.57
C TYR A 148 22.50 -21.82 -9.24
N ASP A 149 22.05 -22.45 -8.15
CA ASP A 149 22.33 -23.85 -7.82
C ASP A 149 21.39 -24.82 -8.57
N GLY A 150 21.54 -26.13 -8.32
CA GLY A 150 20.71 -27.17 -8.93
C GLY A 150 19.23 -27.10 -8.53
N LEU A 151 18.87 -26.38 -7.50
CA LEU A 151 17.49 -26.09 -7.05
C LEU A 151 16.96 -24.77 -7.57
N LEU A 152 17.66 -24.12 -8.51
CA LEU A 152 17.35 -22.81 -9.07
C LEU A 152 17.30 -21.69 -8.00
N ARG A 153 18.04 -21.83 -6.87
CA ARG A 153 18.22 -20.77 -5.90
C ARG A 153 19.42 -19.92 -6.31
N ARG A 154 19.30 -18.60 -6.23
CA ARG A 154 20.37 -17.67 -6.57
C ARG A 154 21.55 -17.87 -5.60
N VAL A 155 22.77 -18.06 -6.14
CA VAL A 155 23.98 -18.22 -5.34
C VAL A 155 24.99 -17.10 -5.57
N ALA A 156 24.92 -16.37 -6.69
CA ALA A 156 25.76 -15.20 -6.91
C ALA A 156 25.11 -14.21 -7.90
N VAL A 157 25.47 -12.94 -7.75
CA VAL A 157 25.16 -11.84 -8.68
C VAL A 157 26.47 -11.20 -9.11
N PHE A 158 26.62 -11.03 -10.42
CA PHE A 158 27.77 -10.40 -11.05
C PHE A 158 27.31 -9.12 -11.75
N GLU A 159 28.10 -8.04 -11.61
CA GLU A 159 27.86 -6.77 -12.26
C GLU A 159 29.08 -6.36 -13.10
N GLN A 160 28.79 -5.75 -14.26
CA GLN A 160 29.77 -5.20 -15.18
C GLN A 160 29.27 -3.85 -15.68
N ALA A 161 30.11 -2.81 -15.55
CA ALA A 161 29.82 -1.50 -16.15
C ALA A 161 30.09 -1.52 -17.66
N GLY A 162 29.33 -0.74 -18.44
CA GLY A 162 29.51 -0.71 -19.90
C GLY A 162 30.88 -0.24 -20.38
N ASN A 163 31.60 0.51 -19.52
CA ASN A 163 32.96 1.03 -19.81
C ASN A 163 34.07 0.26 -19.07
N ASP A 164 33.74 -0.78 -18.28
CA ASP A 164 34.72 -1.62 -17.57
C ASP A 164 34.58 -3.08 -18.07
N PRO A 165 35.61 -3.69 -18.66
CA PRO A 165 35.56 -5.07 -19.11
C PRO A 165 35.47 -6.08 -17.93
N ARG A 166 35.76 -5.67 -16.70
CA ARG A 166 35.75 -6.57 -15.55
C ARG A 166 34.36 -6.78 -15.00
N GLU A 167 33.97 -8.04 -14.91
CA GLU A 167 32.76 -8.48 -14.20
C GLU A 167 33.15 -8.72 -12.73
N ARG A 168 32.42 -8.12 -11.78
CA ARG A 168 32.63 -8.27 -10.32
C ARG A 168 31.51 -9.06 -9.71
N CYS A 169 31.83 -9.94 -8.80
CA CYS A 169 30.84 -10.63 -7.97
C CYS A 169 30.38 -9.71 -6.84
N VAL A 170 29.20 -9.12 -6.94
CA VAL A 170 28.68 -8.15 -5.97
C VAL A 170 27.78 -8.75 -4.90
N GLU A 171 27.26 -9.98 -5.14
CA GLU A 171 26.54 -10.73 -4.12
C GLU A 171 26.92 -12.22 -4.15
N ARG A 172 26.92 -12.82 -2.94
CA ARG A 172 26.98 -14.29 -2.76
C ARG A 172 26.00 -14.72 -1.71
N LEU A 173 25.28 -15.82 -2.01
CA LEU A 173 24.26 -16.37 -1.14
C LEU A 173 24.62 -17.81 -0.81
N ALA A 174 24.52 -18.16 0.47
CA ALA A 174 24.75 -19.52 0.97
C ALA A 174 23.49 -20.06 1.65
N TYR A 175 23.15 -21.30 1.34
CA TYR A 175 21.98 -21.98 1.89
C TYR A 175 22.43 -23.17 2.75
N ALA A 176 21.75 -23.37 3.88
CA ALA A 176 22.09 -24.42 4.80
C ALA A 176 21.79 -25.83 4.23
N PRO A 177 22.74 -26.77 4.32
CA PRO A 177 22.46 -28.16 4.02
C PRO A 177 21.56 -28.80 5.10
N PRO A 178 20.90 -29.93 4.80
CA PRO A 178 20.16 -30.70 5.79
C PRO A 178 21.12 -31.38 6.78
N SER A 179 21.25 -30.81 7.98
CA SER A 179 22.05 -31.35 9.06
C SER A 179 21.45 -31.06 10.41
N ALA A 180 21.79 -31.87 11.44
CA ALA A 180 21.26 -31.67 12.80
C ALA A 180 21.54 -30.28 13.38
N GLY A 181 22.72 -29.71 13.11
CA GLY A 181 23.09 -28.38 13.56
C GLY A 181 22.24 -27.27 12.90
N HIS A 182 21.75 -27.47 11.67
CA HIS A 182 20.88 -26.54 11.00
C HIS A 182 19.39 -26.76 11.32
N THR A 183 18.99 -28.01 11.59
CA THR A 183 17.63 -28.36 11.99
C THR A 183 17.23 -27.69 13.31
N ALA A 184 18.14 -27.64 14.28
CA ALA A 184 17.91 -27.02 15.59
C ALA A 184 17.48 -25.53 15.51
N PHE A 185 17.82 -24.86 14.42
CA PHE A 185 17.53 -23.45 14.18
C PHE A 185 16.61 -23.21 12.98
N ASN A 186 15.92 -24.23 12.50
CA ASN A 186 15.02 -24.22 11.33
C ASN A 186 15.68 -23.67 10.04
N ARG A 187 17.01 -23.87 9.86
CA ARG A 187 17.79 -23.30 8.75
C ARG A 187 17.90 -24.20 7.54
N CYS A 188 17.59 -25.50 7.62
CA CYS A 188 17.75 -26.44 6.50
C CYS A 188 17.08 -25.95 5.21
N GLY A 189 17.86 -25.91 4.13
CA GLY A 189 17.43 -25.43 2.82
C GLY A 189 17.22 -23.92 2.70
N ARG A 190 17.36 -23.16 3.79
CA ARG A 190 17.16 -21.71 3.84
C ARG A 190 18.47 -20.94 3.71
N LEU A 191 18.35 -19.65 3.35
CA LEU A 191 19.48 -18.74 3.27
C LEU A 191 20.08 -18.56 4.66
N VAL A 192 21.40 -18.77 4.79
CA VAL A 192 22.12 -18.60 6.06
C VAL A 192 23.17 -17.50 6.00
N ARG A 193 23.58 -17.10 4.78
CA ARG A 193 24.50 -15.98 4.59
C ARG A 193 24.21 -15.30 3.26
N HIS A 194 24.20 -13.96 3.28
CA HIS A 194 24.13 -13.10 2.11
C HIS A 194 25.23 -12.04 2.21
N ASP A 195 26.24 -12.19 1.39
CA ASP A 195 27.25 -11.14 1.15
C ASP A 195 26.70 -10.24 0.05
N ASP A 196 26.55 -8.96 0.32
CA ASP A 196 25.90 -7.97 -0.52
C ASP A 196 26.80 -6.74 -0.79
N PRO A 197 26.37 -5.72 -1.57
CA PRO A 197 27.20 -4.56 -1.88
C PRO A 197 27.68 -3.76 -0.68
N ALA A 198 27.03 -3.87 0.49
CA ALA A 198 27.39 -3.11 1.68
C ALA A 198 28.03 -3.96 2.79
N GLY A 199 28.18 -5.28 2.58
CA GLY A 199 28.81 -6.17 3.56
C GLY A 199 28.20 -7.57 3.59
N SER A 200 28.00 -8.15 4.77
CA SER A 200 27.51 -9.51 4.94
C SER A 200 26.42 -9.60 6.01
N VAL A 201 25.36 -10.33 5.74
CA VAL A 201 24.34 -10.75 6.71
C VAL A 201 24.43 -12.24 6.93
N ALA A 202 24.60 -12.65 8.19
CA ALA A 202 24.43 -14.05 8.60
C ALA A 202 23.07 -14.20 9.29
N ILE A 203 22.27 -15.19 8.84
CA ILE A 203 20.96 -15.50 9.42
C ILE A 203 21.15 -16.64 10.40
N GLU A 204 20.86 -16.36 11.67
CA GLU A 204 21.19 -17.27 12.77
C GLU A 204 20.03 -18.21 13.09
N HIS A 205 18.82 -17.70 13.05
CA HIS A 205 17.63 -18.42 13.46
C HIS A 205 16.42 -18.10 12.58
N TYR A 206 15.58 -19.13 12.36
CA TYR A 206 14.25 -18.99 11.78
C TYR A 206 13.18 -19.52 12.74
N GLY A 207 12.04 -18.86 12.81
CA GLY A 207 10.86 -19.38 13.49
C GLY A 207 10.22 -20.55 12.72
N LEU A 208 9.28 -21.24 13.34
CA LEU A 208 8.55 -22.37 12.74
C LEU A 208 7.85 -21.98 11.43
N GLY A 209 7.25 -20.78 11.39
CA GLY A 209 6.62 -20.22 10.17
C GLY A 209 7.59 -19.79 9.07
N GLY A 210 8.90 -19.92 9.27
CA GLY A 210 9.91 -19.56 8.28
C GLY A 210 10.34 -18.10 8.33
N VAL A 211 9.85 -17.34 9.29
CA VAL A 211 10.23 -15.96 9.53
C VAL A 211 11.61 -15.93 10.18
N MET A 212 12.49 -15.03 9.73
CA MET A 212 13.80 -14.83 10.36
C MET A 212 13.62 -14.26 11.77
N THR A 213 14.25 -14.87 12.76
CA THR A 213 14.17 -14.44 14.16
C THR A 213 15.51 -13.99 14.74
N GLY A 214 16.60 -14.15 13.98
CA GLY A 214 17.92 -13.67 14.39
C GLY A 214 18.83 -13.49 13.19
N GLN A 215 19.55 -12.37 13.17
CA GLN A 215 20.58 -12.08 12.17
C GLN A 215 21.74 -11.34 12.78
N SER A 216 22.87 -11.37 12.09
CA SER A 216 24.00 -10.47 12.37
C SER A 216 24.55 -9.87 11.09
N ARG A 217 24.84 -8.59 11.11
CA ARG A 217 25.38 -7.80 10.01
C ARG A 217 26.83 -7.41 10.28
N ARG A 218 27.67 -7.46 9.25
CA ARG A 218 29.00 -6.85 9.22
C ARG A 218 29.12 -5.98 7.97
N LEU A 219 29.75 -4.82 8.11
CA LEU A 219 29.92 -3.88 7.00
C LEU A 219 31.12 -4.27 6.14
N LEU A 220 31.10 -3.86 4.88
CA LEU A 220 32.26 -3.92 4.00
C LEU A 220 33.34 -2.96 4.52
N ASN A 221 34.59 -3.42 4.56
CA ASN A 221 35.73 -2.61 4.97
C ASN A 221 36.38 -1.87 3.78
N ALA A 222 35.55 -1.34 2.87
CA ALA A 222 35.98 -0.59 1.70
C ALA A 222 34.88 0.35 1.24
N ASP A 223 35.27 1.45 0.57
CA ASP A 223 34.35 2.43 0.00
C ASP A 223 34.00 2.14 -1.47
N THR A 224 34.58 1.06 -2.03
CA THR A 224 34.33 0.63 -3.41
C THR A 224 33.43 -0.62 -3.45
N PRO A 225 32.65 -0.81 -4.52
CA PRO A 225 31.85 -2.02 -4.68
C PRO A 225 32.70 -3.29 -4.52
N PRO A 226 32.22 -4.32 -3.82
CA PRO A 226 32.98 -5.55 -3.58
C PRO A 226 33.16 -6.37 -4.87
N ASP A 227 34.18 -7.23 -4.82
CA ASP A 227 34.32 -8.38 -5.69
C ASP A 227 34.46 -9.63 -4.80
N TRP A 228 33.31 -10.24 -4.46
CA TRP A 228 33.23 -11.31 -3.48
C TRP A 228 33.85 -12.60 -3.99
N PRO A 229 34.98 -13.06 -3.40
CA PRO A 229 35.59 -14.33 -3.77
C PRO A 229 34.67 -15.52 -3.44
N ALA A 230 34.88 -16.66 -4.14
CA ALA A 230 34.10 -17.87 -3.90
C ALA A 230 34.33 -18.45 -2.49
N ALA A 231 35.59 -18.41 -2.02
CA ALA A 231 35.97 -18.94 -0.72
C ALA A 231 35.53 -18.01 0.43
N GLU A 232 34.86 -18.57 1.43
CA GLU A 232 34.28 -17.83 2.53
C GLU A 232 35.34 -17.12 3.39
N HIS A 233 36.45 -17.78 3.69
CA HIS A 233 37.52 -17.19 4.50
C HIS A 233 38.15 -15.93 3.85
N LEU A 234 38.15 -15.86 2.51
CA LEU A 234 38.63 -14.65 1.80
C LEU A 234 37.59 -13.51 1.86
N ARG A 235 36.30 -13.84 1.92
CA ARG A 235 35.25 -12.84 2.12
C ARG A 235 35.29 -12.24 3.50
N GLU A 236 35.61 -13.05 4.52
CA GLU A 236 35.77 -12.57 5.92
C GLU A 236 36.81 -11.46 6.04
N LEU A 237 37.90 -11.51 5.23
CA LEU A 237 38.95 -10.49 5.22
C LEU A 237 38.50 -9.12 4.67
N GLN A 238 37.40 -9.10 3.91
CA GLN A 238 36.83 -7.85 3.35
C GLN A 238 35.84 -7.17 4.30
N LEU A 239 35.53 -7.80 5.44
CA LEU A 239 34.52 -7.31 6.37
C LEU A 239 35.15 -6.58 7.56
N ALA A 240 34.50 -5.48 7.97
CA ALA A 240 34.86 -4.79 9.23
C ALA A 240 34.66 -5.76 10.42
N PRO A 241 35.46 -5.61 11.50
CA PRO A 241 35.39 -6.51 12.65
C PRO A 241 34.11 -6.37 13.47
N GLU A 242 33.50 -5.16 13.46
CA GLU A 242 32.28 -4.89 14.24
C GLU A 242 31.09 -5.69 13.71
N ARG A 243 30.40 -6.39 14.63
CA ARG A 243 29.24 -7.25 14.32
C ARG A 243 27.98 -6.69 14.97
N PHE A 244 26.93 -6.54 14.19
CA PHE A 244 25.65 -5.99 14.60
C PHE A 244 24.60 -7.10 14.61
N ALA A 245 24.28 -7.66 15.79
CA ALA A 245 23.29 -8.70 15.95
C ALA A 245 21.93 -8.12 16.32
N SER A 246 20.86 -8.61 15.69
CA SER A 246 19.47 -8.24 15.99
C SER A 246 18.61 -9.49 16.06
N SER A 247 17.60 -9.50 16.94
CA SER A 247 16.68 -10.62 17.09
C SER A 247 15.22 -10.16 17.25
N TRP A 248 14.30 -11.04 16.81
CA TRP A 248 12.86 -10.80 16.81
C TRP A 248 12.13 -11.94 17.48
N HIS A 249 11.10 -11.62 18.27
CA HIS A 249 10.16 -12.59 18.82
C HIS A 249 8.76 -12.26 18.32
N TYR A 250 8.08 -13.28 17.82
CA TYR A 250 6.73 -13.18 17.29
C TYR A 250 5.77 -14.01 18.14
N ASP A 251 4.51 -13.61 18.19
CA ASP A 251 3.45 -14.41 18.77
C ASP A 251 3.02 -15.57 17.84
N ALA A 252 2.06 -16.37 18.30
CA ALA A 252 1.55 -17.50 17.52
C ALA A 252 0.78 -17.08 16.24
N LEU A 253 0.35 -15.82 16.15
CA LEU A 253 -0.34 -15.24 14.99
C LEU A 253 0.63 -14.53 14.03
N GLY A 254 1.92 -14.46 14.37
CA GLY A 254 2.96 -13.78 13.61
C GLY A 254 3.08 -12.29 13.95
N GLY A 255 2.42 -11.80 14.98
CA GLY A 255 2.58 -10.43 15.48
C GLY A 255 3.95 -10.24 16.14
N LEU A 256 4.65 -9.16 15.82
CA LEU A 256 5.96 -8.85 16.42
C LEU A 256 5.78 -8.40 17.87
N GLN A 257 6.27 -9.19 18.83
CA GLN A 257 6.22 -8.87 20.25
C GLN A 257 7.46 -8.19 20.76
N GLN A 258 8.64 -8.54 20.21
CA GLN A 258 9.91 -7.97 20.66
C GLN A 258 10.90 -7.88 19.52
N LEU A 259 11.62 -6.76 19.48
CA LEU A 259 12.86 -6.56 18.70
C LEU A 259 13.97 -6.21 19.67
N THR A 260 15.06 -6.98 19.64
CA THR A 260 16.31 -6.62 20.30
C THR A 260 17.29 -6.11 19.24
N ASP A 261 17.75 -4.87 19.38
CA ASP A 261 18.65 -4.25 18.42
C ASP A 261 20.13 -4.59 18.68
N ALA A 262 21.01 -4.16 17.79
CA ALA A 262 22.43 -4.47 17.83
C ALA A 262 23.19 -3.81 19.01
N ARG A 263 22.54 -3.00 19.82
CA ARG A 263 23.07 -2.43 21.08
C ARG A 263 22.40 -3.02 22.31
N GLY A 264 21.55 -4.04 22.15
CA GLY A 264 20.86 -4.74 23.22
C GLY A 264 19.61 -4.02 23.75
N ASN A 265 19.16 -2.93 23.10
CA ASN A 265 17.91 -2.31 23.49
C ASN A 265 16.75 -3.12 22.95
N GLN A 266 15.66 -3.23 23.73
CA GLN A 266 14.49 -4.02 23.39
C GLN A 266 13.27 -3.12 23.19
N ARG A 267 12.54 -3.37 22.13
CA ARG A 267 11.21 -2.82 21.90
C ARG A 267 10.19 -3.91 22.11
N LEU A 268 9.16 -3.60 22.87
CA LEU A 268 8.11 -4.54 23.24
C LEU A 268 6.77 -4.01 22.76
N TRP A 269 6.06 -4.82 21.97
CA TRP A 269 4.71 -4.53 21.50
C TRP A 269 3.72 -5.48 22.17
N ARG A 270 2.60 -4.95 22.63
CA ARG A 270 1.50 -5.72 23.17
C ARG A 270 0.24 -5.40 22.38
N TYR A 271 -0.45 -6.44 21.99
CA TYR A 271 -1.68 -6.36 21.21
C TYR A 271 -2.87 -6.69 22.06
N GLY A 272 -4.02 -6.08 21.78
CA GLY A 272 -5.31 -6.40 22.36
C GLY A 272 -5.91 -7.66 21.75
N VAL A 273 -7.12 -8.00 22.20
CA VAL A 273 -7.83 -9.22 21.78
C VAL A 273 -8.22 -9.19 20.30
N GLU A 274 -8.45 -7.99 19.77
CA GLU A 274 -8.80 -7.76 18.34
C GLU A 274 -7.57 -7.66 17.44
N GLY A 275 -6.36 -7.85 18.01
CA GLY A 275 -5.09 -7.75 17.29
C GLY A 275 -4.59 -6.30 17.08
N GLU A 276 -5.26 -5.32 17.66
CA GLU A 276 -4.83 -3.92 17.64
C GLU A 276 -3.63 -3.70 18.57
N LEU A 277 -2.73 -2.79 18.19
CA LEU A 277 -1.61 -2.41 19.03
C LEU A 277 -2.12 -1.62 20.25
N ALA A 278 -1.97 -2.20 21.45
CA ALA A 278 -2.48 -1.62 22.69
C ALA A 278 -1.40 -0.86 23.49
N ARG A 279 -0.16 -1.37 23.52
CA ARG A 279 0.92 -0.80 24.33
C ARG A 279 2.29 -1.01 23.68
N VAL A 280 3.18 -0.03 23.83
CA VAL A 280 4.58 -0.11 23.36
C VAL A 280 5.52 0.34 24.45
N GLU A 281 6.59 -0.42 24.67
CA GLU A 281 7.62 -0.13 25.65
C GLU A 281 9.02 -0.20 25.02
N LEU A 282 9.94 0.61 25.52
CA LEU A 282 11.36 0.57 25.21
C LEU A 282 12.13 0.22 26.49
N VAL A 283 12.96 -0.82 26.40
CA VAL A 283 13.89 -1.21 27.47
C VAL A 283 15.30 -0.97 26.94
N PHE A 284 16.01 -0.03 27.52
CA PHE A 284 17.40 0.24 27.18
C PHE A 284 18.32 -0.88 27.61
N SER A 285 19.47 -1.01 26.98
CA SER A 285 20.54 -1.94 27.40
C SER A 285 20.99 -1.75 28.86
N SER A 286 20.76 -0.55 29.42
CA SER A 286 20.92 -0.23 30.85
C SER A 286 19.82 -0.81 31.75
N ALA A 287 18.88 -1.61 31.21
CA ALA A 287 17.70 -2.13 31.87
C ALA A 287 16.64 -1.07 32.28
N ARG A 288 16.85 0.21 31.94
CA ARG A 288 15.82 1.24 32.13
C ARG A 288 14.65 1.00 31.18
N ARG A 289 13.44 1.03 31.73
CA ARG A 289 12.20 0.84 30.95
C ARG A 289 11.44 2.15 30.82
N LYS A 290 10.98 2.45 29.60
CA LYS A 290 10.12 3.58 29.27
C LYS A 290 8.88 3.08 28.55
N VAL A 291 7.71 3.52 28.99
CA VAL A 291 6.46 3.33 28.26
C VAL A 291 6.41 4.39 27.16
N LEU A 292 6.15 3.99 25.94
CA LEU A 292 6.07 4.87 24.79
C LEU A 292 4.62 5.12 24.38
N LEU A 293 3.82 4.06 24.26
CA LEU A 293 2.36 4.08 24.11
C LEU A 293 1.76 3.38 25.33
N GLU A 294 0.94 4.08 26.10
CA GLU A 294 0.31 3.54 27.30
C GLU A 294 -1.02 2.85 26.98
N ARG A 295 -1.83 3.50 26.13
CA ARG A 295 -3.15 3.00 25.73
C ARG A 295 -3.55 3.54 24.36
N ARG A 296 -4.26 2.72 23.59
CA ARG A 296 -4.91 3.08 22.34
C ARG A 296 -6.36 2.59 22.35
N ASP A 297 -7.27 3.44 21.90
CA ASP A 297 -8.66 3.11 21.67
C ASP A 297 -8.97 3.22 20.18
N CYS A 298 -9.70 2.24 19.63
CA CYS A 298 -10.13 2.22 18.24
C CYS A 298 -11.66 2.20 18.15
N ASN A 299 -12.21 2.69 17.03
CA ASN A 299 -13.62 2.52 16.71
C ASN A 299 -13.88 1.14 16.08
N ALA A 300 -15.15 0.82 15.81
CA ALA A 300 -15.56 -0.47 15.24
C ALA A 300 -14.98 -0.72 13.82
N GLN A 301 -14.49 0.32 13.12
CA GLN A 301 -13.80 0.23 11.83
C GLN A 301 -12.29 0.01 11.99
N GLY A 302 -11.78 -0.12 13.23
CA GLY A 302 -10.36 -0.27 13.54
C GLY A 302 -9.55 1.03 13.39
N GLN A 303 -10.21 2.20 13.27
CA GLN A 303 -9.52 3.49 13.22
C GLN A 303 -9.20 3.96 14.65
N VAL A 304 -7.99 4.45 14.84
CA VAL A 304 -7.54 4.99 16.13
C VAL A 304 -8.33 6.24 16.48
N THR A 305 -9.05 6.23 17.59
CA THR A 305 -9.82 7.39 18.10
C THR A 305 -9.10 8.12 19.20
N ARG A 306 -8.23 7.42 19.95
CA ARG A 306 -7.51 8.01 21.07
C ARG A 306 -6.19 7.28 21.31
N GLU A 307 -5.13 8.04 21.61
CA GLU A 307 -3.83 7.52 22.06
C GLU A 307 -3.36 8.26 23.30
N GLN A 308 -3.04 7.50 24.35
CA GLN A 308 -2.36 7.99 25.52
C GLN A 308 -0.89 7.61 25.41
N MET A 309 -0.01 8.60 25.27
CA MET A 309 1.43 8.37 25.14
C MET A 309 2.11 8.32 26.50
N GLY A 310 3.27 7.63 26.57
CA GLY A 310 4.03 7.46 27.80
C GLY A 310 4.63 8.74 28.39
N ASN A 311 4.68 9.84 27.62
CA ASN A 311 5.06 11.17 28.12
C ASN A 311 3.87 11.98 28.67
N GLY A 312 2.69 11.35 28.84
CA GLY A 312 1.47 11.98 29.32
C GLY A 312 0.64 12.69 28.25
N MET A 313 1.14 12.81 27.01
CA MET A 313 0.38 13.41 25.92
C MET A 313 -0.86 12.55 25.58
N LEU A 314 -1.98 13.21 25.32
CA LEU A 314 -3.20 12.63 24.81
C LEU A 314 -3.43 13.10 23.36
N ALA A 315 -3.59 12.18 22.41
CA ALA A 315 -4.04 12.46 21.06
C ALA A 315 -5.45 11.91 20.82
N GLU A 316 -6.31 12.70 20.15
CA GLU A 316 -7.69 12.34 19.84
C GLU A 316 -7.94 12.55 18.34
N PHE A 317 -8.67 11.61 17.73
CA PHE A 317 -8.97 11.59 16.30
C PHE A 317 -10.47 11.45 16.09
N SER A 318 -11.03 12.30 15.24
CA SER A 318 -12.43 12.24 14.86
C SER A 318 -12.55 11.99 13.36
N TYR A 319 -13.44 11.08 12.98
CA TYR A 319 -13.62 10.65 11.58
C TYR A 319 -15.05 10.94 11.12
N ASP A 320 -15.23 11.12 9.82
CA ASP A 320 -16.55 11.15 9.21
C ASP A 320 -17.15 9.73 9.24
N GLU A 321 -18.37 9.60 9.72
CA GLU A 321 -19.07 8.32 9.86
C GLU A 321 -19.41 7.68 8.50
N LYS A 322 -19.46 8.49 7.41
CA LYS A 322 -19.89 8.04 6.08
C LYS A 322 -18.76 7.40 5.27
N ASP A 323 -17.59 8.05 5.27
CA ASP A 323 -16.47 7.66 4.41
C ASP A 323 -15.18 7.37 5.18
N GLY A 324 -15.18 7.59 6.50
CA GLY A 324 -14.03 7.35 7.36
C GLY A 324 -12.90 8.37 7.24
N SER A 325 -13.13 9.51 6.58
CA SER A 325 -12.14 10.58 6.46
C SER A 325 -11.82 11.20 7.82
N LEU A 326 -10.54 11.53 8.07
CA LEU A 326 -10.12 12.18 9.31
C LEU A 326 -10.58 13.65 9.32
N LEU A 327 -11.54 14.01 10.19
CA LEU A 327 -12.05 15.37 10.30
C LEU A 327 -11.23 16.22 11.25
N ARG A 328 -10.74 15.66 12.36
CA ARG A 328 -9.97 16.38 13.37
C ARG A 328 -8.91 15.49 13.99
N LEU A 329 -7.75 16.08 14.23
CA LEU A 329 -6.66 15.55 15.03
C LEU A 329 -6.32 16.57 16.10
N ALA A 330 -6.47 16.22 17.36
CA ALA A 330 -6.12 17.09 18.48
C ALA A 330 -5.13 16.39 19.40
N ALA A 331 -4.10 17.13 19.86
CA ALA A 331 -3.11 16.64 20.81
C ALA A 331 -3.01 17.62 21.99
N TYR A 332 -3.00 17.06 23.19
CA TYR A 332 -2.96 17.80 24.45
C TYR A 332 -1.77 17.33 25.28
N ARG A 333 -1.19 18.26 26.05
CA ARG A 333 -0.04 17.95 26.90
C ARG A 333 -0.36 16.96 28.03
N SER A 334 -1.61 16.88 28.44
CA SER A 334 -2.05 15.99 29.49
C SER A 334 -3.41 15.35 29.19
N ALA A 335 -3.74 14.23 29.85
CA ALA A 335 -5.04 13.57 29.77
C ALA A 335 -6.23 14.46 30.20
N ARG A 336 -5.96 15.56 30.92
CA ARG A 336 -6.96 16.57 31.31
C ARG A 336 -7.28 17.56 30.19
N ARG A 337 -6.71 17.38 28.99
CA ARG A 337 -6.84 18.27 27.81
C ARG A 337 -6.37 19.70 28.06
N GLU A 338 -5.46 19.87 28.99
CA GLU A 338 -4.81 21.15 29.24
C GLU A 338 -3.68 21.37 28.21
N ASN A 339 -3.44 22.62 27.85
CA ASN A 339 -2.38 23.03 26.93
C ASN A 339 -2.41 22.24 25.59
N THR A 340 -3.28 22.66 24.70
CA THR A 340 -3.40 22.13 23.34
C THR A 340 -2.07 22.31 22.58
N LEU A 341 -1.52 21.21 22.12
CA LEU A 341 -0.26 21.18 21.35
C LEU A 341 -0.53 21.26 19.86
N GLN A 342 -1.62 20.62 19.39
CA GLN A 342 -2.06 20.58 18.01
C GLN A 342 -3.58 20.43 17.97
N ASP A 343 -4.26 21.13 17.07
CA ASP A 343 -5.71 20.99 16.84
C ASP A 343 -6.01 21.22 15.37
N MET A 344 -5.78 20.18 14.58
CA MET A 344 -5.93 20.20 13.13
C MET A 344 -7.32 19.77 12.72
N THR A 345 -7.99 20.59 11.93
CA THR A 345 -9.28 20.29 11.29
C THR A 345 -9.11 20.26 9.78
N TYR A 346 -9.78 19.30 9.14
CA TYR A 346 -9.69 19.03 7.70
C TYR A 346 -11.05 19.19 7.04
N ALA A 347 -11.06 19.70 5.83
CA ALA A 347 -12.24 19.71 4.97
C ALA A 347 -11.88 19.07 3.62
N TYR A 348 -12.82 18.29 3.08
CA TYR A 348 -12.61 17.50 1.87
C TYR A 348 -13.64 17.85 0.79
N ASP A 349 -13.28 17.59 -0.47
CA ASP A 349 -14.25 17.50 -1.54
C ASP A 349 -14.97 16.13 -1.52
N ARG A 350 -15.88 15.90 -2.50
CA ARG A 350 -16.67 14.65 -2.56
C ARG A 350 -15.86 13.41 -2.93
N VAL A 351 -14.65 13.55 -3.45
CA VAL A 351 -13.76 12.43 -3.82
C VAL A 351 -12.63 12.24 -2.83
N GLY A 352 -12.61 13.02 -1.75
CA GLY A 352 -11.65 12.89 -0.65
C GLY A 352 -10.39 13.76 -0.78
N ASN A 353 -10.32 14.71 -1.73
CA ASN A 353 -9.19 15.64 -1.76
C ASN A 353 -9.30 16.65 -0.63
N VAL A 354 -8.17 16.95 0.02
CA VAL A 354 -8.11 17.92 1.11
C VAL A 354 -8.25 19.33 0.57
N LEU A 355 -9.36 20.03 0.89
CA LEU A 355 -9.62 21.42 0.47
C LEU A 355 -9.01 22.43 1.43
N SER A 356 -9.01 22.11 2.72
CA SER A 356 -8.41 22.98 3.72
C SER A 356 -7.92 22.21 4.94
N LEU A 357 -6.91 22.80 5.58
CA LEU A 357 -6.32 22.36 6.84
C LEU A 357 -6.18 23.58 7.73
N ARG A 358 -6.66 23.51 8.97
CA ARG A 358 -6.46 24.57 9.98
C ARG A 358 -5.94 23.95 11.27
N ASP A 359 -4.88 24.53 11.82
CA ASP A 359 -4.39 24.19 13.16
C ASP A 359 -4.79 25.30 14.15
N ALA A 360 -5.82 25.03 14.97
CA ALA A 360 -6.33 26.02 15.92
C ALA A 360 -5.41 26.22 17.15
N ALA A 361 -4.45 25.32 17.38
CA ALA A 361 -3.45 25.47 18.43
C ALA A 361 -2.39 26.54 18.10
N GLN A 362 -2.29 26.93 16.83
CA GLN A 362 -1.32 27.93 16.39
C GLN A 362 -1.86 29.33 16.56
N PRO A 363 -1.10 30.28 17.13
CA PRO A 363 -1.58 31.64 17.31
C PRO A 363 -1.79 32.38 15.97
N THR A 364 -2.81 33.19 15.92
CA THR A 364 -2.96 34.20 14.85
C THR A 364 -1.91 35.28 15.03
N THR A 365 -1.21 35.64 13.99
CA THR A 365 -0.20 36.69 13.96
C THR A 365 -0.58 37.77 12.93
N TRP A 366 0.13 38.89 12.96
CA TRP A 366 -0.07 40.00 12.01
C TRP A 366 1.29 40.34 11.39
N HIS A 367 1.33 40.47 10.08
CA HIS A 367 2.52 40.90 9.35
C HIS A 367 2.14 42.02 8.40
N SER A 368 2.77 43.17 8.56
CA SER A 368 2.44 44.39 7.76
C SER A 368 0.93 44.70 7.72
N ASN A 369 0.25 44.63 8.86
CA ASN A 369 -1.20 44.81 9.06
C ASN A 369 -2.07 43.73 8.35
N VAL A 370 -1.49 42.66 7.83
CA VAL A 370 -2.22 41.51 7.26
C VAL A 370 -2.29 40.39 8.30
N ARG A 371 -3.51 39.93 8.58
CA ARG A 371 -3.75 38.79 9.46
C ARG A 371 -3.16 37.53 8.86
N SER A 372 -2.38 36.79 9.63
CA SER A 372 -1.84 35.48 9.28
C SER A 372 -2.25 34.45 10.33
N ASP A 373 -3.13 33.52 9.95
CA ASP A 373 -3.51 32.39 10.78
C ASP A 373 -2.97 31.09 10.20
N ALA A 374 -3.15 29.99 10.93
CA ALA A 374 -2.64 28.68 10.53
C ALA A 374 -3.63 27.91 9.65
N THR A 375 -4.28 28.59 8.72
CA THR A 375 -5.18 27.98 7.73
C THR A 375 -4.47 27.85 6.40
N CYS A 376 -4.45 26.62 5.86
CA CYS A 376 -4.03 26.32 4.50
C CYS A 376 -5.25 25.98 3.66
N VAL A 377 -5.27 26.45 2.41
CA VAL A 377 -6.37 26.20 1.47
C VAL A 377 -5.77 25.66 0.16
N PHE A 378 -6.40 24.63 -0.40
CA PHE A 378 -5.92 23.92 -1.58
C PHE A 378 -6.99 23.91 -2.67
N GLY A 379 -6.55 24.06 -3.93
CA GLY A 379 -7.40 23.99 -5.10
C GLY A 379 -6.83 23.03 -6.13
N TYR A 380 -7.71 22.31 -6.80
CA TYR A 380 -7.37 21.25 -7.75
C TYR A 380 -8.00 21.51 -9.12
N ASP A 381 -7.38 20.95 -10.17
CA ASP A 381 -8.00 20.90 -11.49
C ASP A 381 -8.96 19.67 -11.62
N SER A 382 -9.55 19.51 -12.80
CA SER A 382 -10.49 18.40 -13.05
C SER A 382 -9.83 17.01 -13.11
N LEU A 383 -8.50 16.92 -13.06
CA LEU A 383 -7.72 15.69 -12.92
C LEU A 383 -7.23 15.47 -11.49
N TYR A 384 -7.70 16.28 -10.55
CA TYR A 384 -7.30 16.26 -9.13
C TYR A 384 -5.82 16.61 -8.87
N GLN A 385 -5.15 17.28 -9.82
CA GLN A 385 -3.81 17.81 -9.63
C GLN A 385 -3.89 19.12 -8.82
N LEU A 386 -2.97 19.32 -7.87
CA LEU A 386 -2.93 20.53 -7.03
C LEU A 386 -2.53 21.74 -7.87
N VAL A 387 -3.41 22.71 -8.09
CA VAL A 387 -3.15 23.91 -8.90
C VAL A 387 -2.99 25.19 -8.08
N SER A 388 -3.46 25.20 -6.83
CA SER A 388 -3.26 26.33 -5.93
C SER A 388 -3.14 25.90 -4.48
N ALA A 389 -2.33 26.63 -3.73
CA ALA A 389 -2.18 26.46 -2.28
C ALA A 389 -1.91 27.79 -1.61
N SER A 390 -2.54 28.02 -0.47
CA SER A 390 -2.26 29.17 0.40
C SER A 390 -1.94 28.69 1.82
N GLY A 391 -1.26 29.52 2.58
CA GLY A 391 -0.89 29.25 3.96
C GLY A 391 0.04 30.34 4.48
N ARG A 392 0.79 30.03 5.53
CA ARG A 392 1.78 30.95 6.10
C ARG A 392 3.21 30.43 5.95
N GLU A 393 4.17 31.34 5.89
CA GLU A 393 5.59 31.06 5.74
C GLU A 393 6.45 32.01 6.58
N ASN A 394 7.74 31.67 6.73
CA ASN A 394 8.71 32.60 7.26
C ASN A 394 9.00 33.71 6.24
N ALA A 395 8.81 34.96 6.65
CA ALA A 395 8.98 36.14 5.77
C ALA A 395 10.37 36.28 5.17
N ARG A 396 11.40 35.65 5.77
CA ARG A 396 12.79 35.66 5.28
C ARG A 396 13.12 34.46 4.39
N HIS A 397 12.16 33.58 4.07
CA HIS A 397 12.41 32.40 3.24
C HIS A 397 12.57 32.80 1.77
N ALA A 398 13.68 32.35 1.16
CA ALA A 398 13.99 32.64 -0.24
C ALA A 398 13.62 31.50 -1.22
N GLY A 399 13.12 30.39 -0.71
CA GLY A 399 12.87 29.15 -1.50
C GLY A 399 14.17 28.38 -1.84
N GLY A 400 14.01 27.16 -2.37
CA GLY A 400 15.11 26.33 -2.80
C GLY A 400 15.51 25.23 -1.79
N PRO A 401 16.68 24.58 -1.98
CA PRO A 401 17.06 23.41 -1.17
C PRO A 401 17.44 23.73 0.28
N ALA A 402 17.71 24.99 0.63
CA ALA A 402 18.07 25.39 2.00
C ALA A 402 16.82 25.43 2.91
N LEU A 403 17.03 25.16 4.20
CA LEU A 403 16.00 25.40 5.20
C LEU A 403 15.83 26.92 5.44
N PRO A 404 14.62 27.41 5.72
CA PRO A 404 14.45 28.79 6.19
C PRO A 404 15.17 29.00 7.53
N GLY A 405 15.43 30.26 7.89
CA GLY A 405 16.05 30.58 9.18
C GLY A 405 15.27 29.98 10.35
N LEU A 406 16.00 29.40 11.31
CA LEU A 406 15.43 28.83 12.53
C LEU A 406 14.86 29.95 13.41
N VAL A 407 13.62 29.79 13.88
CA VAL A 407 12.97 30.66 14.86
C VAL A 407 13.08 30.01 16.24
N MET A 408 13.48 30.80 17.27
CA MET A 408 13.49 30.30 18.65
C MET A 408 12.13 30.52 19.31
N PHE A 409 11.67 29.56 20.13
CA PHE A 409 10.44 29.75 20.93
C PHE A 409 10.61 30.93 21.92
N GLY A 410 9.54 31.69 22.11
CA GLY A 410 9.53 32.83 23.02
C GLY A 410 10.13 34.11 22.47
N ALA A 411 10.70 34.09 21.27
CA ALA A 411 11.15 35.32 20.62
C ALA A 411 9.93 36.16 20.22
N ALA A 412 9.90 37.43 20.67
CA ALA A 412 8.84 38.40 20.32
C ALA A 412 8.98 38.86 18.86
N GLN A 413 8.91 37.94 17.92
CA GLN A 413 9.09 38.24 16.48
C GLN A 413 7.74 38.15 15.77
N VAL A 414 6.88 39.16 16.04
CA VAL A 414 5.53 39.25 15.50
C VAL A 414 5.54 39.34 13.96
N ASP A 415 6.62 39.85 13.37
CA ASP A 415 6.72 40.12 11.91
C ASP A 415 7.33 38.97 11.07
N LEU A 416 7.56 37.78 11.65
CA LEU A 416 8.19 36.69 10.90
C LEU A 416 7.26 35.85 10.05
N TRP A 417 5.96 35.93 10.31
CA TRP A 417 4.96 35.07 9.67
C TRP A 417 4.13 35.88 8.68
N ARG A 418 4.27 35.58 7.37
CA ARG A 418 3.43 36.18 6.32
C ARG A 418 2.63 35.10 5.61
N ASN A 419 1.55 35.50 4.96
CA ASN A 419 0.79 34.61 4.09
C ASN A 419 1.46 34.43 2.74
N TYR A 420 1.26 33.29 2.11
CA TYR A 420 1.67 33.01 0.73
C TYR A 420 0.52 32.46 -0.10
N ASN A 421 0.63 32.63 -1.41
CA ASN A 421 -0.13 31.89 -2.42
C ASN A 421 0.84 31.26 -3.41
N ARG A 422 0.67 29.98 -3.69
CA ARG A 422 1.39 29.23 -4.74
C ARG A 422 0.41 28.77 -5.81
N HIS A 423 0.79 28.90 -7.08
CA HIS A 423 0.06 28.40 -8.22
C HIS A 423 0.94 27.49 -9.03
N TYR A 424 0.39 26.35 -9.45
CA TYR A 424 1.07 25.29 -10.16
C TYR A 424 0.41 25.08 -11.51
N GLN A 425 1.21 24.85 -12.56
CA GLN A 425 0.73 24.55 -13.91
C GLN A 425 1.45 23.31 -14.42
N TYR A 426 0.69 22.43 -15.03
CA TYR A 426 1.19 21.13 -15.54
C TYR A 426 0.96 21.02 -17.04
N ASP A 427 1.85 20.29 -17.74
CA ASP A 427 1.66 19.91 -19.13
C ASP A 427 0.68 18.74 -19.27
N ALA A 428 0.48 18.25 -20.49
CA ALA A 428 -0.42 17.14 -20.77
C ALA A 428 0.05 15.78 -20.20
N GLY A 429 1.34 15.63 -19.90
CA GLY A 429 1.92 14.46 -19.26
C GLY A 429 2.02 14.58 -17.73
N GLY A 430 1.46 15.63 -17.13
CA GLY A 430 1.51 15.86 -15.69
C GLY A 430 2.86 16.37 -15.18
N ASN A 431 3.74 16.88 -16.06
CA ASN A 431 4.96 17.54 -15.60
C ASN A 431 4.67 18.96 -15.14
N LEU A 432 5.22 19.35 -13.99
CA LEU A 432 5.20 20.74 -13.56
C LEU A 432 5.96 21.60 -14.56
N VAL A 433 5.30 22.59 -15.18
CA VAL A 433 5.93 23.54 -16.10
C VAL A 433 6.13 24.92 -15.48
N GLN A 434 5.31 25.29 -14.50
CA GLN A 434 5.46 26.53 -13.79
C GLN A 434 4.94 26.45 -12.35
N MET A 435 5.69 27.00 -11.42
CA MET A 435 5.25 27.30 -10.07
C MET A 435 5.48 28.78 -9.80
N ARG A 436 4.39 29.50 -9.49
CA ARG A 436 4.42 30.92 -9.08
C ARG A 436 4.20 31.01 -7.57
N HIS A 437 5.11 31.64 -6.88
CA HIS A 437 5.03 31.94 -5.46
C HIS A 437 4.78 33.45 -5.28
N ALA A 438 3.70 33.79 -4.58
CA ALA A 438 3.27 35.16 -4.32
C ALA A 438 3.02 35.34 -2.82
N PRO A 439 3.98 35.90 -2.07
CA PRO A 439 3.80 36.21 -0.67
C PRO A 439 2.90 37.44 -0.49
N SER A 440 2.27 37.62 0.69
CA SER A 440 1.44 38.78 1.00
C SER A 440 2.26 40.08 1.13
N SER A 441 3.56 39.98 1.34
CA SER A 441 4.49 41.12 1.41
C SER A 441 5.85 40.70 0.87
N GLY A 442 6.60 41.62 0.26
CA GLY A 442 7.91 41.38 -0.34
C GLY A 442 7.80 40.77 -1.75
N GLN A 443 8.92 40.40 -2.31
CA GLN A 443 9.02 39.97 -3.70
C GLN A 443 8.66 38.46 -3.83
N GLY A 444 7.72 38.17 -4.75
CA GLY A 444 7.43 36.81 -5.19
C GLY A 444 8.41 36.33 -6.26
N TYR A 445 8.32 35.04 -6.61
CA TYR A 445 9.13 34.44 -7.68
C TYR A 445 8.34 33.42 -8.50
N THR A 446 8.82 33.20 -9.70
CA THR A 446 8.27 32.19 -10.61
C THR A 446 9.37 31.23 -11.00
N ARG A 447 9.18 29.95 -10.71
CA ARG A 447 10.04 28.86 -11.19
C ARG A 447 9.40 28.27 -12.43
N ARG A 448 10.12 28.33 -13.55
CA ARG A 448 9.72 27.68 -14.80
C ARG A 448 10.56 26.44 -15.02
N MET A 449 9.91 25.37 -15.46
CA MET A 449 10.56 24.10 -15.79
C MET A 449 10.57 23.92 -17.31
N ALA A 450 11.70 23.56 -17.85
CA ALA A 450 11.81 23.05 -19.21
C ALA A 450 11.61 21.53 -19.16
N VAL A 451 10.74 21.00 -20.03
CA VAL A 451 10.44 19.57 -20.15
C VAL A 451 10.93 19.10 -21.52
N ALA A 452 11.59 17.96 -21.57
CA ALA A 452 12.07 17.36 -22.82
C ALA A 452 10.89 17.02 -23.76
N ALA A 453 11.09 17.19 -25.06
CA ALA A 453 10.02 17.01 -26.06
C ALA A 453 9.43 15.57 -26.06
N HIS A 454 10.27 14.55 -25.84
CA HIS A 454 9.90 13.14 -25.96
C HIS A 454 9.98 12.33 -24.69
N SER A 455 10.33 12.94 -23.54
CA SER A 455 10.38 12.27 -22.23
C SER A 455 9.84 13.19 -21.14
N ASN A 456 9.68 12.65 -19.92
CA ASN A 456 9.32 13.43 -18.75
C ASN A 456 10.54 14.00 -18.01
N HIS A 457 11.73 14.00 -18.62
CA HIS A 457 12.89 14.70 -18.10
C HIS A 457 12.59 16.19 -18.01
N ALA A 458 12.78 16.79 -16.83
CA ALA A 458 12.52 18.22 -16.63
C ALA A 458 13.57 18.85 -15.71
N TRP A 459 13.85 20.12 -15.95
CA TRP A 459 14.83 20.90 -15.19
C TRP A 459 14.38 22.36 -15.08
N VAL A 460 14.94 23.09 -14.13
CA VAL A 460 14.67 24.54 -14.00
C VAL A 460 15.22 25.24 -15.24
N GLN A 461 14.37 26.05 -15.87
CA GLN A 461 14.74 26.77 -17.10
C GLN A 461 15.99 27.64 -16.88
N GLY A 462 16.97 27.54 -17.76
CA GLY A 462 18.26 28.23 -17.65
C GLY A 462 19.32 27.48 -16.84
N GLN A 463 19.02 26.32 -16.26
CA GLN A 463 20.00 25.44 -15.63
C GLN A 463 20.42 24.32 -16.58
N ALA A 464 21.71 24.00 -16.62
CA ALA A 464 22.22 22.84 -17.36
C ALA A 464 22.09 21.62 -16.46
N VAL A 465 21.10 20.75 -16.72
CA VAL A 465 20.89 19.49 -16.01
C VAL A 465 20.98 18.35 -17.01
N GLY A 466 21.88 17.40 -16.75
CA GLY A 466 21.99 16.17 -17.51
C GLY A 466 21.13 15.05 -16.90
N PHE A 467 20.76 14.11 -17.77
CA PHE A 467 20.21 12.81 -17.36
C PHE A 467 21.08 11.71 -17.99
N ASP A 468 21.34 10.65 -17.25
CA ASP A 468 22.00 9.49 -17.82
C ASP A 468 21.03 8.72 -18.75
N ARG A 469 21.53 7.68 -19.42
CA ARG A 469 20.71 6.89 -20.36
C ARG A 469 19.62 6.04 -19.67
N CYS A 470 19.67 5.89 -18.35
CA CYS A 470 18.63 5.26 -17.54
C CYS A 470 17.68 6.30 -16.90
N GLY A 471 17.80 7.59 -17.26
CA GLY A 471 16.94 8.66 -16.80
C GLY A 471 17.28 9.21 -15.42
N ASN A 472 18.40 8.83 -14.84
CA ASN A 472 18.81 9.38 -13.54
C ASN A 472 19.38 10.80 -13.75
N GLN A 473 18.94 11.75 -12.94
CA GLN A 473 19.45 13.12 -12.98
C GLN A 473 20.91 13.16 -12.57
N GLN A 474 21.76 13.89 -13.31
CA GLN A 474 23.21 13.97 -13.08
C GLN A 474 23.65 15.21 -12.31
N THR A 475 22.78 16.20 -12.17
CA THR A 475 23.12 17.46 -11.48
C THR A 475 21.86 18.00 -10.78
N LEU A 476 21.96 18.40 -9.49
CA LEU A 476 20.87 19.05 -8.76
C LEU A 476 20.81 20.55 -9.03
N THR A 477 21.90 21.23 -8.73
CA THR A 477 22.12 22.66 -8.99
C THR A 477 23.55 22.80 -9.53
N ALA A 478 23.92 23.99 -10.00
CA ALA A 478 25.27 24.23 -10.49
C ALA A 478 26.32 23.78 -9.46
N GLY A 479 27.24 22.94 -9.87
CA GLY A 479 28.31 22.37 -9.04
C GLY A 479 27.92 21.19 -8.14
N GLN A 480 26.62 20.78 -8.11
CA GLN A 480 26.17 19.64 -7.34
C GLN A 480 25.93 18.41 -8.22
N ALA A 481 26.99 17.69 -8.52
CA ALA A 481 26.93 16.47 -9.33
C ALA A 481 26.36 15.29 -8.54
N LEU A 482 25.59 14.46 -9.26
CA LEU A 482 25.02 13.20 -8.79
C LEU A 482 25.67 12.03 -9.51
N SER A 483 26.10 11.02 -8.77
CA SER A 483 26.55 9.75 -9.33
C SER A 483 25.66 8.58 -8.91
N TRP A 484 25.50 7.62 -9.81
CA TRP A 484 24.57 6.51 -9.70
C TRP A 484 25.30 5.19 -9.87
N ASN A 485 24.99 4.21 -9.00
CA ASN A 485 25.52 2.86 -9.14
C ASN A 485 24.84 2.09 -10.31
N LEU A 486 25.28 0.86 -10.57
CA LEU A 486 24.74 0.03 -11.66
C LEU A 486 23.27 -0.42 -11.42
N ARG A 487 22.76 -0.24 -10.20
CA ARG A 487 21.36 -0.54 -9.84
C ARG A 487 20.44 0.68 -9.90
N ASN A 488 20.91 1.80 -10.45
CA ASN A 488 20.20 3.08 -10.50
C ASN A 488 19.90 3.68 -9.12
N GLN A 489 20.74 3.37 -8.11
CA GLN A 489 20.65 3.97 -6.78
C GLN A 489 21.66 5.13 -6.69
N LEU A 490 21.27 6.21 -6.02
CA LEU A 490 22.12 7.38 -5.83
C LEU A 490 23.35 6.99 -4.98
N ALA A 491 24.52 7.00 -5.57
CA ALA A 491 25.77 6.60 -4.88
C ALA A 491 26.45 7.77 -4.16
N GLN A 492 26.41 8.97 -4.76
CA GLN A 492 27.08 10.13 -4.19
C GLN A 492 26.46 11.44 -4.69
N VAL A 493 26.45 12.44 -3.81
CA VAL A 493 26.15 13.84 -4.10
C VAL A 493 27.38 14.68 -3.80
N SER A 494 27.90 15.41 -4.78
CA SER A 494 28.89 16.47 -4.54
C SER A 494 28.15 17.73 -4.12
N GLN A 495 28.41 18.21 -2.90
CA GLN A 495 27.69 19.36 -2.32
C GLN A 495 28.37 20.69 -2.65
N VAL A 496 29.69 20.72 -2.59
CA VAL A 496 30.52 21.87 -2.91
C VAL A 496 31.74 21.40 -3.71
N LEU A 497 31.94 21.97 -4.87
CA LEU A 497 33.16 21.78 -5.65
C LEU A 497 34.10 22.96 -5.40
N ARG A 498 35.33 22.69 -4.95
CA ARG A 498 36.35 23.69 -4.68
C ARG A 498 37.32 23.78 -5.84
N GLU A 499 38.05 24.89 -5.90
CA GLU A 499 39.08 25.15 -6.92
C GLU A 499 40.21 24.11 -6.89
N ASP A 500 40.52 23.55 -5.69
CA ASP A 500 41.50 22.47 -5.50
C ASP A 500 41.02 21.07 -5.97
N GLY A 501 39.85 21.01 -6.58
CA GLY A 501 39.24 19.78 -7.09
C GLY A 501 38.67 18.87 -5.97
N GLN A 502 38.77 19.25 -4.71
CA GLN A 502 38.21 18.48 -3.60
C GLN A 502 36.78 18.93 -3.30
N ALA A 503 35.84 18.01 -3.38
CA ALA A 503 34.42 18.27 -3.14
C ALA A 503 34.02 17.89 -1.71
N ASP A 504 33.10 18.66 -1.14
CA ASP A 504 32.31 18.15 -0.02
C ASP A 504 31.32 17.15 -0.61
N THR A 505 31.31 15.93 -0.08
CA THR A 505 30.51 14.84 -0.64
C THR A 505 29.64 14.17 0.42
N GLU A 506 28.49 13.65 -0.03
CA GLU A 506 27.68 12.71 0.74
C GLU A 506 27.51 11.44 -0.09
N SER A 507 27.97 10.31 0.41
CA SER A 507 27.94 9.01 -0.26
C SER A 507 27.06 8.02 0.48
N TYR A 508 26.53 7.05 -0.27
CA TYR A 508 25.56 6.09 0.21
C TYR A 508 25.94 4.67 -0.22
N ALA A 509 25.79 3.72 0.71
CA ALA A 509 25.87 2.29 0.40
C ALA A 509 24.54 1.61 0.73
N TYR A 510 24.16 0.67 -0.11
CA TYR A 510 22.88 -0.01 -0.04
C TYR A 510 23.08 -1.51 0.15
N ASP A 511 22.17 -2.15 0.87
CA ASP A 511 22.10 -3.59 0.96
C ASP A 511 21.55 -4.23 -0.34
N ALA A 512 21.40 -5.55 -0.34
CA ALA A 512 20.88 -6.29 -1.49
C ALA A 512 19.44 -5.89 -1.89
N ASP A 513 18.64 -5.44 -0.92
CA ASP A 513 17.23 -5.06 -1.11
C ASP A 513 17.09 -3.60 -1.55
N GLY A 514 18.21 -2.91 -1.73
CA GLY A 514 18.23 -1.52 -2.14
C GLY A 514 17.97 -0.53 -1.00
N GLN A 515 17.98 -1.00 0.26
CA GLN A 515 17.82 -0.10 1.39
C GLN A 515 19.17 0.49 1.80
N ARG A 516 19.17 1.77 2.15
CA ARG A 516 20.38 2.48 2.56
C ARG A 516 20.88 1.94 3.90
N LEU A 517 22.10 1.37 3.90
CA LEU A 517 22.76 0.85 5.09
C LEU A 517 23.76 1.83 5.67
N LEU A 518 24.43 2.61 4.82
CA LEU A 518 25.47 3.54 5.24
C LEU A 518 25.32 4.87 4.51
N LYS A 519 25.45 5.97 5.25
CA LYS A 519 25.59 7.32 4.75
C LYS A 519 26.87 7.93 5.33
N ARG A 520 27.72 8.45 4.45
CA ARG A 520 28.96 9.16 4.82
C ARG A 520 28.96 10.55 4.23
N ARG A 521 29.23 11.53 5.07
CA ARG A 521 29.45 12.91 4.64
C ARG A 521 30.87 13.33 4.96
N VAL A 522 31.59 13.73 3.92
CA VAL A 522 32.91 14.31 3.99
C VAL A 522 32.80 15.77 3.68
N SER A 523 33.29 16.64 4.56
CA SER A 523 33.36 18.09 4.30
C SER A 523 34.67 18.64 4.81
N LYS A 524 35.17 19.71 4.17
CA LYS A 524 36.39 20.39 4.56
C LYS A 524 36.06 21.73 5.19
N ALA A 525 36.62 21.98 6.36
CA ALA A 525 36.55 23.27 7.05
C ALA A 525 37.88 23.56 7.72
N ALA A 526 38.41 24.78 7.55
CA ALA A 526 39.64 25.26 8.16
C ALA A 526 40.87 24.31 8.03
N GLY A 527 40.99 23.66 6.83
CA GLY A 527 42.11 22.73 6.57
C GLY A 527 41.94 21.33 7.14
N MET A 528 40.84 21.04 7.86
CA MET A 528 40.52 19.73 8.40
C MET A 528 39.43 19.04 7.61
N THR A 529 39.52 17.71 7.50
CA THR A 529 38.46 16.88 6.93
C THR A 529 37.53 16.41 8.04
N HIS A 530 36.25 16.77 7.90
CA HIS A 530 35.17 16.34 8.80
C HIS A 530 34.47 15.15 8.21
N LEU A 531 34.48 14.02 8.90
CA LEU A 531 33.74 12.81 8.53
C LEU A 531 32.53 12.62 9.47
N ARG A 532 31.34 12.49 8.89
CA ARG A 532 30.12 12.05 9.59
C ARG A 532 29.62 10.79 8.97
N GLU A 533 29.27 9.82 9.80
CA GLU A 533 28.70 8.54 9.37
C GLU A 533 27.36 8.27 10.04
N VAL A 534 26.48 7.61 9.29
CA VAL A 534 25.26 7.01 9.83
C VAL A 534 25.14 5.59 9.29
N ILE A 535 25.06 4.61 10.19
CA ILE A 535 24.80 3.20 9.89
C ILE A 535 23.36 2.93 10.26
N TYR A 536 22.58 2.42 9.31
CA TYR A 536 21.17 2.08 9.48
C TYR A 536 21.02 0.59 9.73
N LEU A 537 20.50 0.23 10.89
CA LEU A 537 20.26 -1.14 11.33
C LEU A 537 18.78 -1.31 11.70
N PRO A 538 18.26 -2.54 11.87
CA PRO A 538 16.88 -2.73 12.27
C PRO A 538 16.49 -1.95 13.53
N GLY A 539 15.70 -0.87 13.33
CA GLY A 539 15.24 0.05 14.37
C GLY A 539 16.31 0.92 15.04
N LEU A 540 17.55 0.89 14.59
CA LEU A 540 18.69 1.57 15.21
C LEU A 540 19.52 2.30 14.16
N GLU A 541 19.84 3.57 14.41
CA GLU A 541 20.83 4.31 13.65
C GLU A 541 22.04 4.59 14.54
N LEU A 542 23.24 4.29 14.04
CA LEU A 542 24.49 4.65 14.70
C LEU A 542 25.06 5.88 14.01
N ARG A 543 25.02 7.02 14.68
CA ARG A 543 25.51 8.31 14.16
C ARG A 543 26.83 8.65 14.79
N ARG A 544 27.85 8.85 13.96
CA ARG A 544 29.22 9.19 14.38
C ARG A 544 29.67 10.49 13.72
N ASP A 545 30.05 11.46 14.51
CA ASP A 545 30.72 12.67 14.05
C ASP A 545 32.19 12.61 14.53
N HIS A 546 33.11 12.32 13.62
CA HIS A 546 34.53 12.13 13.95
C HIS A 546 35.23 13.44 14.29
N ALA A 547 34.69 14.59 13.85
CA ALA A 547 35.29 15.90 14.16
C ALA A 547 34.97 16.34 15.59
N THR A 548 33.76 16.10 16.07
CA THR A 548 33.33 16.44 17.44
C THR A 548 33.55 15.29 18.43
N GLY A 549 33.83 14.10 17.92
CA GLY A 549 33.90 12.87 18.72
C GLY A 549 32.53 12.41 19.24
N GLN A 550 31.44 12.90 18.67
CA GLN A 550 30.08 12.53 19.09
C GLN A 550 29.70 11.15 18.54
N TRP A 551 29.24 10.28 19.44
CA TRP A 551 28.62 8.97 19.09
C TRP A 551 27.23 8.90 19.68
N LEU A 552 26.25 8.79 18.79
CA LEU A 552 24.84 8.82 19.11
C LEU A 552 24.13 7.60 18.51
N ASN A 553 23.43 6.85 19.35
CA ASN A 553 22.47 5.84 18.93
C ASN A 553 21.08 6.48 18.84
N VAL A 554 20.39 6.29 17.72
CA VAL A 554 19.01 6.74 17.54
C VAL A 554 18.13 5.51 17.38
N LEU A 555 17.27 5.28 18.36
CA LEU A 555 16.33 4.19 18.36
C LEU A 555 14.98 4.72 17.84
N THR A 556 14.46 4.13 16.78
CA THR A 556 13.16 4.53 16.23
C THR A 556 12.10 3.50 16.59
N VAL A 557 10.95 3.97 17.06
CA VAL A 557 9.78 3.16 17.41
C VAL A 557 8.53 3.81 16.83
N GLU A 558 7.89 3.10 15.91
CA GLU A 558 6.63 3.53 15.33
C GLU A 558 5.45 3.01 16.14
N THR A 559 4.54 3.89 16.51
CA THR A 559 3.31 3.52 17.21
C THR A 559 2.06 3.77 16.36
N GLY A 560 2.21 3.88 15.06
CA GLY A 560 1.16 4.17 14.10
C GLY A 560 1.20 5.62 13.63
N ARG A 561 0.50 6.55 14.28
CA ARG A 561 0.52 7.98 13.89
C ARG A 561 1.63 8.78 14.55
N THR A 562 2.16 8.29 15.66
CA THR A 562 3.27 8.92 16.38
C THR A 562 4.53 8.09 16.17
N SER A 563 5.62 8.74 15.76
CA SER A 563 6.96 8.14 15.71
C SER A 563 7.76 8.63 16.91
N ILE A 564 8.42 7.71 17.61
CA ILE A 564 9.21 8.05 18.78
C ILE A 564 10.67 7.72 18.48
N ARG A 565 11.55 8.71 18.70
CA ARG A 565 12.99 8.51 18.62
C ARG A 565 13.60 8.65 20.01
N ALA A 566 14.39 7.66 20.42
CA ALA A 566 15.20 7.76 21.62
C ALA A 566 16.64 8.06 21.17
N LEU A 567 17.15 9.20 21.60
CA LEU A 567 18.55 9.61 21.40
C LEU A 567 19.35 9.14 22.60
N GLN A 568 20.32 8.25 22.39
CA GLN A 568 21.18 7.70 23.42
C GLN A 568 22.63 8.04 23.07
N TRP A 569 23.23 8.99 23.83
CA TRP A 569 24.61 9.39 23.61
C TRP A 569 25.59 8.39 24.27
N HIS A 570 26.46 7.86 23.48
CA HIS A 570 27.55 7.01 23.93
C HIS A 570 28.78 7.84 24.25
N LYS A 571 29.02 8.93 23.48
CA LYS A 571 30.12 9.87 23.65
C LYS A 571 29.76 11.25 23.09
N GLY A 572 30.30 12.31 23.63
CA GLY A 572 30.18 13.66 23.08
C GLY A 572 28.76 14.23 23.22
N ARG A 573 28.06 13.95 24.32
CA ARG A 573 26.71 14.50 24.59
C ARG A 573 26.80 16.03 24.70
N PRO A 574 25.88 16.78 24.05
CA PRO A 574 25.80 18.22 24.22
C PRO A 574 25.42 18.61 25.64
N GLU A 575 25.89 19.78 26.06
CA GLU A 575 25.50 20.38 27.33
C GLU A 575 23.98 20.67 27.36
N GLY A 576 23.38 20.43 28.51
CA GLY A 576 21.94 20.67 28.72
C GLY A 576 21.00 19.62 28.11
N VAL A 577 21.50 18.53 27.56
CA VAL A 577 20.72 17.39 27.04
C VAL A 577 20.94 16.17 27.93
N ASN A 578 19.89 15.35 28.18
CA ASN A 578 19.99 14.10 28.96
C ASN A 578 20.74 13.02 28.17
N ASP A 579 21.37 12.04 28.85
CA ASP A 579 22.05 10.88 28.23
C ASP A 579 21.15 10.05 27.34
N GLU A 580 19.86 10.00 27.68
CA GLU A 580 18.80 9.34 26.91
C GLU A 580 17.61 10.32 26.80
N GLN A 581 17.38 10.84 25.61
CA GLN A 581 16.30 11.78 25.34
C GLN A 581 15.23 11.12 24.45
N LEU A 582 14.00 11.09 24.92
CA LEU A 582 12.85 10.68 24.08
C LEU A 582 12.31 11.89 23.30
N ARG A 583 12.03 11.67 22.02
CA ARG A 583 11.40 12.64 21.11
C ARG A 583 10.16 12.01 20.49
N PHE A 584 9.00 12.52 20.88
CA PHE A 584 7.71 12.11 20.36
C PHE A 584 7.35 13.01 19.18
N SER A 585 7.28 12.45 17.99
CA SER A 585 6.97 13.17 16.75
C SER A 585 5.50 13.06 16.42
N LEU A 586 4.79 14.18 16.37
CA LEU A 586 3.40 14.25 15.91
C LEU A 586 3.38 14.63 14.43
N SER A 587 2.54 13.94 13.70
CA SER A 587 2.45 14.11 12.25
C SER A 587 1.08 14.66 11.84
N ASP A 588 1.05 15.41 10.73
CA ASP A 588 -0.17 15.79 10.02
C ASP A 588 -0.76 14.60 9.24
N LEU A 589 -1.79 14.85 8.43
CA LEU A 589 -2.43 13.85 7.58
C LEU A 589 -1.46 13.21 6.57
N THR A 590 -0.45 13.95 6.09
CA THR A 590 0.53 13.46 5.11
C THR A 590 1.67 12.64 5.75
N GLY A 591 1.67 12.50 7.07
CA GLY A 591 2.75 11.88 7.85
C GLY A 591 3.94 12.80 8.07
N SER A 592 3.83 14.09 7.76
CA SER A 592 4.90 15.06 7.98
C SER A 592 5.05 15.41 9.45
N CYS A 593 6.28 15.36 9.99
CA CYS A 593 6.58 15.63 11.39
C CYS A 593 6.44 17.13 11.69
N THR A 594 5.27 17.53 12.18
CA THR A 594 4.94 18.94 12.50
C THR A 594 5.43 19.37 13.86
N LEU A 595 5.43 18.48 14.84
CA LEU A 595 5.88 18.74 16.21
C LEU A 595 6.81 17.64 16.70
N GLU A 596 7.79 18.01 17.54
CA GLU A 596 8.53 17.08 18.39
C GLU A 596 8.42 17.52 19.85
N LEU A 597 8.11 16.56 20.74
CA LEU A 597 7.95 16.74 22.17
C LEU A 597 8.98 15.91 22.92
N ASP A 598 9.40 16.36 24.09
CA ASP A 598 10.28 15.58 24.99
C ASP A 598 9.47 14.57 25.85
N GLU A 599 10.17 13.92 26.78
CA GLU A 599 9.59 12.93 27.71
C GLU A 599 8.58 13.52 28.72
N HIS A 600 8.43 14.85 28.79
CA HIS A 600 7.47 15.58 29.61
C HIS A 600 6.41 16.33 28.78
N ALA A 601 6.28 15.95 27.52
CA ALA A 601 5.41 16.59 26.54
C ALA A 601 5.68 18.11 26.36
N VAL A 602 6.95 18.53 26.58
CA VAL A 602 7.40 19.91 26.31
C VAL A 602 7.84 20.00 24.84
N LEU A 603 7.45 21.06 24.18
CA LEU A 603 7.74 21.29 22.77
C LEU A 603 9.25 21.49 22.53
N LEU A 604 9.85 20.64 21.70
CA LEU A 604 11.25 20.73 21.27
C LEU A 604 11.40 21.43 19.92
N SER A 605 10.56 21.07 18.97
CA SER A 605 10.55 21.69 17.63
C SER A 605 9.16 21.69 17.00
N GLN A 606 8.96 22.60 16.05
CA GLN A 606 7.75 22.77 15.29
C GLN A 606 8.09 23.13 13.85
N GLU A 607 7.35 22.59 12.86
CA GLU A 607 7.64 22.81 11.45
C GLU A 607 6.35 22.83 10.62
N GLY A 608 6.28 23.75 9.67
CA GLY A 608 5.24 23.81 8.65
C GLY A 608 5.81 23.64 7.26
N PHE A 609 5.06 22.96 6.40
CA PHE A 609 5.50 22.59 5.06
C PHE A 609 4.63 23.26 3.99
N TYR A 610 5.23 23.55 2.85
CA TYR A 610 4.49 23.71 1.60
C TYR A 610 3.97 22.34 1.12
N PRO A 611 2.94 22.31 0.26
CA PRO A 611 2.31 21.06 -0.16
C PRO A 611 3.27 19.98 -0.66
N TYR A 612 4.30 20.36 -1.41
CA TYR A 612 5.30 19.46 -1.96
C TYR A 612 6.52 19.22 -1.05
N GLY A 613 6.45 19.61 0.24
CA GLY A 613 7.43 19.20 1.25
C GLY A 613 8.64 20.13 1.44
N GLU A 614 8.71 21.27 0.74
CA GLU A 614 9.65 22.32 1.16
C GLU A 614 9.21 22.83 2.53
N THR A 615 10.17 23.11 3.45
CA THR A 615 9.88 23.72 4.73
C THR A 615 9.47 25.17 4.54
N ALA A 616 8.24 25.52 4.90
CA ALA A 616 7.73 26.90 4.84
C ALA A 616 8.26 27.73 6.02
N TRP A 617 8.33 27.10 7.19
CA TRP A 617 8.85 27.68 8.44
C TRP A 617 9.19 26.58 9.44
N TRP A 618 10.08 26.85 10.36
CA TRP A 618 10.37 25.96 11.49
C TRP A 618 10.87 26.76 12.70
N ALA A 619 10.54 26.22 13.87
CA ALA A 619 10.92 26.81 15.15
C ALA A 619 11.38 25.71 16.10
N ALA A 620 12.25 26.04 17.06
CA ALA A 620 12.72 25.10 18.07
C ALA A 620 13.04 25.80 19.40
N LYS A 621 13.17 24.99 20.46
CA LYS A 621 13.56 25.43 21.79
C LYS A 621 14.94 26.10 21.77
N ASN A 622 15.89 25.50 21.05
CA ASN A 622 17.23 26.04 20.79
C ASN A 622 17.85 25.35 19.55
N ALA A 623 19.01 25.83 19.12
CA ALA A 623 19.71 25.34 17.95
C ALA A 623 20.22 23.90 18.12
N VAL A 624 20.58 23.48 19.34
CA VAL A 624 21.03 22.12 19.64
C VAL A 624 19.88 21.13 19.42
N GLU A 625 18.70 21.39 19.99
CA GLU A 625 17.52 20.56 19.80
C GLU A 625 17.09 20.50 18.32
N ALA A 626 17.15 21.63 17.62
CA ALA A 626 16.84 21.72 16.21
C ALA A 626 17.76 20.85 15.34
N SER A 627 19.04 20.69 15.71
CA SER A 627 20.04 19.92 14.95
C SER A 627 19.74 18.42 14.92
N TYR A 628 18.99 17.89 15.87
CA TYR A 628 18.58 16.49 15.95
C TYR A 628 17.24 16.19 15.25
N LYS A 629 16.56 17.20 14.67
CA LYS A 629 15.36 17.01 13.84
C LYS A 629 15.77 16.56 12.45
N THR A 630 15.74 15.26 12.19
CA THR A 630 16.12 14.66 10.90
C THR A 630 14.91 14.20 10.08
N LEU A 631 13.85 13.70 10.75
CA LEU A 631 12.60 13.32 10.11
C LEU A 631 11.71 14.56 9.93
N ARG A 632 11.23 14.79 8.71
CA ARG A 632 10.47 15.99 8.35
C ARG A 632 9.24 15.65 7.51
N TYR A 633 9.17 16.15 6.27
CA TYR A 633 8.06 15.91 5.34
C TYR A 633 7.82 14.41 5.11
N SER A 634 6.55 14.01 5.16
CA SER A 634 6.11 12.61 4.99
C SER A 634 6.82 11.60 5.90
N GLY A 635 7.36 12.06 7.06
CA GLY A 635 8.12 11.25 8.00
C GLY A 635 9.49 10.79 7.47
N LYS A 636 10.01 11.43 6.41
CA LYS A 636 11.26 11.02 5.75
C LYS A 636 12.46 11.79 6.26
N GLU A 637 13.64 11.12 6.21
CA GLU A 637 14.91 11.77 6.53
C GLU A 637 15.27 12.74 5.41
N ARG A 638 15.61 13.98 5.80
CA ARG A 638 16.13 15.00 4.91
C ARG A 638 17.66 14.99 5.01
N ASP A 639 18.33 14.70 3.90
CA ASP A 639 19.78 14.67 3.81
C ASP A 639 20.39 16.09 3.67
N ALA A 640 21.70 16.21 3.82
CA ALA A 640 22.40 17.48 3.73
C ALA A 640 22.31 18.14 2.33
N SER A 641 22.09 17.35 1.29
CA SER A 641 21.77 17.79 -0.07
C SER A 641 20.42 18.49 -0.19
N GLY A 642 19.55 18.39 0.83
CA GLY A 642 18.18 18.85 0.80
C GLY A 642 17.18 17.82 0.28
N LEU A 643 17.66 16.70 -0.27
CA LEU A 643 16.81 15.60 -0.75
C LEU A 643 16.18 14.85 0.42
N TYR A 644 14.98 14.30 0.18
CA TYR A 644 14.34 13.34 1.07
C TYR A 644 14.59 11.92 0.59
N TYR A 645 15.04 11.05 1.49
CA TYR A 645 15.22 9.62 1.24
C TYR A 645 13.93 8.87 1.55
N TYR A 646 13.32 8.25 0.51
CA TYR A 646 12.07 7.50 0.66
C TYR A 646 12.26 5.98 0.76
N GLY A 647 13.44 5.47 0.52
CA GLY A 647 13.79 4.04 0.46
C GLY A 647 14.33 3.70 -0.93
N TYR A 648 13.49 3.64 -1.94
CA TYR A 648 13.92 3.30 -3.30
C TYR A 648 14.27 4.50 -4.18
N ARG A 649 13.78 5.70 -3.83
CA ARG A 649 14.07 6.94 -4.58
C ARG A 649 14.43 8.10 -3.63
N TYR A 650 15.01 9.13 -4.25
CA TYR A 650 15.24 10.45 -3.63
C TYR A 650 14.33 11.49 -4.24
N TYR A 651 13.72 12.29 -3.37
CA TYR A 651 12.76 13.32 -3.74
C TYR A 651 13.35 14.71 -3.53
N ALA A 652 13.22 15.59 -4.55
CA ALA A 652 13.65 16.99 -4.50
C ALA A 652 12.43 17.90 -4.29
N PRO A 653 12.11 18.33 -3.05
CA PRO A 653 10.88 19.08 -2.77
C PRO A 653 10.82 20.42 -3.49
N TRP A 654 11.95 21.09 -3.73
CA TRP A 654 12.00 22.34 -4.50
C TRP A 654 11.77 22.14 -6.00
N LEU A 655 12.04 20.95 -6.54
CA LEU A 655 11.70 20.58 -7.91
C LEU A 655 10.31 19.95 -8.02
N GLN A 656 9.72 19.56 -6.87
CA GLN A 656 8.41 18.91 -6.75
C GLN A 656 8.31 17.59 -7.53
N ARG A 657 9.46 16.86 -7.59
CA ARG A 657 9.56 15.63 -8.38
C ARG A 657 10.67 14.71 -7.88
N TRP A 658 10.59 13.49 -8.30
CA TRP A 658 11.68 12.52 -8.15
C TRP A 658 12.87 12.87 -9.04
N ILE A 659 14.09 12.52 -8.59
CA ILE A 659 15.34 12.75 -9.36
C ILE A 659 15.77 11.52 -10.17
N SER A 660 15.03 10.43 -10.10
CA SER A 660 15.20 9.20 -10.89
C SER A 660 13.84 8.64 -11.27
N PRO A 661 13.75 7.85 -12.36
CA PRO A 661 12.50 7.22 -12.76
C PRO A 661 12.04 6.21 -11.71
N ASP A 662 10.73 5.90 -11.71
CA ASP A 662 10.16 4.94 -10.79
C ASP A 662 10.72 3.53 -11.03
N PRO A 663 11.32 2.86 -10.02
CA PRO A 663 11.76 1.47 -10.13
C PRO A 663 10.59 0.48 -10.27
N ALA A 664 9.38 0.86 -9.85
CA ALA A 664 8.14 0.10 -10.08
C ALA A 664 7.52 0.38 -11.46
N ALA A 665 8.20 1.13 -12.32
CA ALA A 665 7.78 1.52 -13.65
C ALA A 665 6.44 2.33 -13.64
N GLU A 666 5.47 1.95 -14.47
CA GLU A 666 4.23 2.72 -14.68
C GLU A 666 3.13 2.49 -13.64
N VAL A 667 3.43 2.02 -12.43
CA VAL A 667 2.44 1.75 -11.37
C VAL A 667 1.64 3.02 -11.03
N ASP A 668 2.31 4.18 -10.93
CA ASP A 668 1.69 5.49 -10.70
C ASP A 668 1.43 6.28 -12.00
N GLY A 669 1.48 5.62 -13.17
CA GLY A 669 1.24 6.24 -14.46
C GLY A 669 2.49 6.37 -15.33
N LEU A 670 2.32 6.97 -16.52
CA LEU A 670 3.39 7.04 -17.54
C LEU A 670 4.44 8.13 -17.28
N ASN A 671 4.22 9.03 -16.32
CA ASN A 671 5.22 10.00 -15.88
C ASN A 671 5.98 9.44 -14.68
N LEU A 672 7.16 8.85 -14.93
CA LEU A 672 7.95 8.15 -13.91
C LEU A 672 8.60 9.08 -12.86
N TYR A 673 8.40 10.40 -12.97
CA TYR A 673 8.97 11.39 -12.04
C TYR A 673 7.92 12.17 -11.26
N ALA A 674 6.63 12.00 -11.56
CA ALA A 674 5.57 12.71 -10.85
C ALA A 674 5.47 12.23 -9.38
N MET A 675 5.42 13.17 -8.42
CA MET A 675 5.18 12.84 -7.03
C MET A 675 3.67 12.67 -6.82
N VAL A 676 3.25 11.46 -6.42
CA VAL A 676 1.88 11.08 -6.01
C VAL A 676 0.80 11.70 -6.92
N SER A 677 0.96 11.50 -8.22
CA SER A 677 0.04 12.02 -9.26
C SER A 677 -0.26 13.53 -9.15
N ASN A 678 0.69 14.32 -8.64
CA ASN A 678 0.57 15.76 -8.38
C ASN A 678 -0.51 16.14 -7.33
N ASN A 679 -0.88 15.23 -6.43
CA ASN A 679 -1.81 15.48 -5.32
C ASN A 679 -1.20 15.18 -3.95
N PRO A 680 -0.20 15.94 -3.50
CA PRO A 680 0.59 15.66 -2.29
C PRO A 680 -0.15 15.92 -0.99
N MET A 681 -1.35 16.53 -1.04
CA MET A 681 -2.16 16.77 0.17
C MET A 681 -3.08 15.60 0.51
N THR A 682 -3.43 14.78 -0.48
CA THR A 682 -4.33 13.63 -0.32
C THR A 682 -3.60 12.31 -0.39
N LEU A 683 -2.59 12.22 -1.26
CA LEU A 683 -1.79 11.03 -1.50
C LEU A 683 -0.40 11.18 -0.89
N ALA A 684 0.19 10.08 -0.48
CA ALA A 684 1.55 10.04 -0.01
C ALA A 684 2.23 8.73 -0.46
N ASP A 685 3.52 8.79 -0.78
CA ASP A 685 4.33 7.62 -1.11
C ASP A 685 5.01 7.07 0.15
N ALA A 686 4.93 5.76 0.37
CA ALA A 686 5.48 5.12 1.56
C ALA A 686 6.98 4.84 1.45
N ASP A 687 7.44 4.44 0.28
CA ASP A 687 8.80 3.91 0.08
C ASP A 687 9.48 4.41 -1.20
N GLY A 688 8.82 5.26 -1.96
CA GLY A 688 9.33 5.80 -3.21
C GLY A 688 9.00 4.94 -4.43
N ARG A 689 7.87 4.19 -4.44
CA ARG A 689 7.43 3.35 -5.56
C ARG A 689 5.98 3.56 -5.97
N ALA A 690 5.09 3.90 -5.02
CA ALA A 690 3.67 4.06 -5.34
C ALA A 690 2.96 5.01 -4.38
N GLY A 691 2.15 5.91 -4.95
CA GLY A 691 1.25 6.77 -4.17
C GLY A 691 0.07 5.98 -3.59
N SER A 692 -0.25 6.21 -2.31
CA SER A 692 -1.36 5.61 -1.61
C SER A 692 -2.12 6.63 -0.80
N THR A 693 -3.40 6.37 -0.51
CA THR A 693 -4.16 7.20 0.43
C THR A 693 -3.68 6.98 1.86
N MET A 694 -3.86 7.96 2.74
CA MET A 694 -3.44 7.82 4.14
C MET A 694 -4.20 6.74 4.90
N SER A 695 -5.43 6.43 4.53
CA SER A 695 -6.17 5.31 5.12
C SER A 695 -5.50 3.96 4.82
N GLU A 696 -4.94 3.81 3.62
CA GLU A 696 -4.15 2.64 3.22
C GLU A 696 -2.82 2.58 3.99
N ARG A 697 -2.17 3.73 4.22
CA ARG A 697 -0.89 3.80 4.97
C ARG A 697 -1.01 3.47 6.45
N VAL A 698 -2.06 3.90 7.11
CA VAL A 698 -2.28 3.56 8.53
C VAL A 698 -2.47 2.06 8.69
N SER A 699 -3.11 1.42 7.73
CA SER A 699 -3.22 -0.03 7.65
C SER A 699 -1.86 -0.70 7.35
N LEU A 700 -1.08 -0.17 6.41
CA LEU A 700 0.28 -0.65 6.08
C LEU A 700 1.31 -0.35 7.19
N GLY A 701 1.26 0.80 7.84
CA GLY A 701 2.24 1.21 8.85
C GLY A 701 2.32 0.28 10.05
N LEU A 702 1.20 -0.31 10.46
CA LEU A 702 1.16 -1.34 11.50
C LEU A 702 1.81 -2.66 11.04
N PHE A 703 1.84 -2.94 9.73
CA PHE A 703 2.50 -4.10 9.14
C PHE A 703 3.98 -3.87 8.85
N PHE A 704 4.38 -2.65 8.47
CA PHE A 704 5.75 -2.36 8.05
C PHE A 704 6.78 -2.38 9.19
N VAL A 705 6.39 -2.11 10.42
CA VAL A 705 7.30 -2.14 11.59
C VAL A 705 7.82 -3.56 11.87
N GLY A 706 7.03 -4.60 11.55
CA GLY A 706 7.46 -6.00 11.62
C GLY A 706 8.16 -6.50 10.36
N PHE A 707 7.95 -5.87 9.21
CA PHE A 707 8.26 -6.44 7.90
C PHE A 707 9.51 -5.83 7.22
N LEU A 708 9.93 -4.60 7.57
CA LEU A 708 11.11 -3.95 6.95
C LEU A 708 12.44 -4.69 7.17
N GLY A 709 12.52 -5.55 8.22
CA GLY A 709 13.68 -6.43 8.41
C GLY A 709 13.58 -7.78 7.68
N LEU A 710 12.41 -8.13 7.12
CA LEU A 710 12.12 -9.50 6.66
C LEU A 710 11.72 -9.59 5.19
N ALA A 711 10.96 -8.62 4.70
CA ALA A 711 10.52 -8.59 3.30
C ALA A 711 11.68 -8.31 2.34
N GLY A 712 12.68 -7.57 2.80
CA GLY A 712 13.84 -7.25 2.03
C GLY A 712 14.52 -8.50 1.47
N LEU A 713 14.91 -9.46 2.31
CA LEU A 713 15.64 -10.67 1.90
C LEU A 713 14.80 -11.65 1.05
N ALA A 714 13.49 -11.65 1.21
CA ALA A 714 12.60 -12.55 0.44
C ALA A 714 12.13 -11.91 -0.88
N LEU A 715 11.90 -10.60 -0.93
CA LEU A 715 11.41 -9.89 -2.12
C LEU A 715 12.53 -9.55 -3.11
N GLY A 716 13.73 -9.24 -2.66
CA GLY A 716 14.89 -9.05 -3.53
C GLY A 716 15.24 -10.30 -4.35
N ALA A 717 14.99 -11.49 -3.79
CA ALA A 717 15.12 -12.76 -4.52
C ALA A 717 13.95 -13.03 -5.49
N LEU A 718 12.81 -12.37 -5.33
CA LEU A 718 11.55 -12.61 -6.06
C LEU A 718 11.23 -11.52 -7.11
N ALA A 719 11.75 -10.31 -6.96
CA ALA A 719 11.46 -9.18 -7.87
C ALA A 719 11.92 -9.41 -9.32
N ASP A 720 12.85 -10.35 -9.54
CA ASP A 720 13.38 -10.66 -10.88
C ASP A 720 12.75 -11.90 -11.55
N ILE A 721 11.69 -12.50 -10.98
CA ILE A 721 11.11 -13.74 -11.52
C ILE A 721 9.59 -13.60 -11.71
N PRO A 722 9.15 -13.15 -12.92
CA PRO A 722 7.70 -13.05 -13.19
C PRO A 722 6.95 -14.39 -13.22
N ALA A 723 7.62 -15.54 -13.21
CA ALA A 723 6.99 -16.85 -13.40
C ALA A 723 7.14 -17.86 -12.26
N ILE A 724 8.04 -17.67 -11.29
CA ILE A 724 7.98 -18.44 -10.02
C ILE A 724 6.91 -17.82 -9.08
N GLY A 725 6.37 -16.66 -9.41
CA GLY A 725 5.16 -16.11 -8.84
C GLY A 725 3.96 -17.07 -8.85
N ALA A 726 3.90 -18.07 -9.73
CA ALA A 726 2.80 -19.04 -9.69
C ALA A 726 3.03 -20.23 -8.74
N THR A 727 4.26 -20.64 -8.44
CA THR A 727 4.49 -21.82 -7.58
C THR A 727 5.19 -21.53 -6.25
N ALA A 728 6.11 -20.57 -6.17
CA ALA A 728 6.59 -20.00 -4.89
C ALA A 728 5.66 -18.89 -4.39
N GLY A 729 4.94 -18.18 -5.26
CA GLY A 729 3.77 -17.39 -4.99
C GLY A 729 2.63 -18.20 -4.37
N ALA A 730 2.53 -19.50 -4.59
CA ALA A 730 1.59 -20.36 -3.86
C ALA A 730 2.04 -20.62 -2.41
N LEU A 731 3.32 -20.51 -2.07
CA LEU A 731 3.83 -20.70 -0.70
C LEU A 731 4.02 -19.36 0.05
N LEU A 732 4.46 -18.31 -0.61
CA LEU A 732 4.52 -16.95 -0.08
C LEU A 732 3.26 -16.14 -0.43
N GLY A 733 2.60 -16.41 -1.55
CA GLY A 733 1.29 -15.91 -1.91
C GLY A 733 0.20 -16.39 -0.96
N GLY A 734 0.37 -17.52 -0.25
CA GLY A 734 -0.51 -17.92 0.86
C GLY A 734 -0.43 -16.97 2.05
N VAL A 735 0.74 -16.44 2.38
CA VAL A 735 0.92 -15.45 3.45
C VAL A 735 0.68 -14.03 2.93
N LEU A 736 1.19 -13.70 1.73
CA LEU A 736 0.95 -12.39 1.10
C LEU A 736 -0.47 -12.28 0.52
N LEU A 737 -1.04 -13.35 0.00
CA LEU A 737 -2.44 -13.40 -0.41
C LEU A 737 -3.37 -13.46 0.80
N GLY A 738 -2.98 -14.09 1.90
CA GLY A 738 -3.64 -13.96 3.20
C GLY A 738 -3.61 -12.52 3.72
N LEU A 739 -2.50 -11.81 3.53
CA LEU A 739 -2.32 -10.41 3.92
C LEU A 739 -2.97 -9.44 2.93
N LEU A 740 -2.85 -9.66 1.62
CA LEU A 740 -3.53 -8.88 0.57
C LEU A 740 -5.04 -9.17 0.53
N VAL A 741 -5.45 -10.38 0.88
CA VAL A 741 -6.86 -10.75 1.05
C VAL A 741 -7.41 -10.18 2.35
N HIS A 742 -6.62 -10.11 3.42
CA HIS A 742 -7.00 -9.40 4.64
C HIS A 742 -7.16 -7.89 4.39
N GLU A 743 -6.28 -7.28 3.63
CA GLU A 743 -6.33 -5.87 3.26
C GLU A 743 -7.35 -5.61 2.14
N GLY A 744 -7.42 -6.46 1.14
CA GLY A 744 -8.47 -6.48 0.12
C GLY A 744 -9.86 -6.73 0.73
N TYR A 745 -9.94 -7.53 1.77
CA TYR A 745 -11.16 -7.77 2.54
C TYR A 745 -11.52 -6.57 3.44
N ARG A 746 -10.56 -5.92 4.11
CA ARG A 746 -10.80 -4.67 4.85
C ARG A 746 -11.22 -3.54 3.91
N ASN A 747 -10.61 -3.43 2.73
CA ASN A 747 -10.96 -2.45 1.70
C ASN A 747 -12.23 -2.83 0.95
N ALA A 748 -12.48 -4.12 0.69
CA ALA A 748 -13.75 -4.61 0.18
C ALA A 748 -14.86 -4.49 1.24
N ARG A 749 -14.57 -4.66 2.53
CA ARG A 749 -15.52 -4.37 3.61
C ARG A 749 -15.79 -2.87 3.73
N ARG A 750 -14.82 -2.00 3.50
CA ARG A 750 -15.02 -0.55 3.39
C ARG A 750 -15.82 -0.16 2.14
N LYS A 751 -15.58 -0.83 1.00
CA LYS A 751 -16.40 -0.69 -0.22
C LYS A 751 -17.72 -1.47 -0.14
N ALA A 752 -17.77 -2.57 0.60
CA ALA A 752 -18.95 -3.43 0.74
C ALA A 752 -19.95 -2.94 1.79
N VAL A 753 -19.61 -2.02 2.65
CA VAL A 753 -20.60 -1.19 3.36
C VAL A 753 -21.40 -0.35 2.34
N HIS A 754 -20.87 -0.17 1.12
CA HIS A 754 -21.58 0.50 0.00
C HIS A 754 -21.99 -0.40 -1.17
N ASN A 755 -21.41 -1.61 -1.33
CA ASN A 755 -21.78 -2.57 -2.39
C ASN A 755 -21.61 -4.01 -1.88
N SER A 756 -22.66 -4.48 -1.18
CA SER A 756 -23.08 -5.87 -0.97
C SER A 756 -22.05 -6.95 -0.52
N ALA A 757 -22.45 -7.68 0.49
CA ALA A 757 -21.93 -9.00 0.90
C ALA A 757 -21.83 -10.02 -0.27
N GLU A 758 -22.40 -9.74 -1.41
CA GLU A 758 -22.47 -10.57 -2.62
C GLU A 758 -21.11 -10.91 -3.24
N SER A 759 -20.19 -9.94 -3.36
CA SER A 759 -18.89 -10.19 -4.00
C SER A 759 -17.94 -11.08 -3.18
N ILE A 760 -18.11 -11.09 -1.88
CA ILE A 760 -17.31 -11.96 -0.97
C ILE A 760 -17.87 -13.38 -1.00
N ALA A 761 -19.20 -13.53 -1.00
CA ALA A 761 -19.87 -14.82 -1.12
C ALA A 761 -19.54 -15.48 -2.46
N GLU A 762 -19.49 -14.70 -3.55
CA GLU A 762 -19.16 -15.17 -4.89
C GLU A 762 -17.70 -15.66 -4.97
N TRP A 763 -16.74 -14.91 -4.46
CA TRP A 763 -15.33 -15.32 -4.42
C TRP A 763 -15.11 -16.59 -3.59
N LEU A 764 -15.78 -16.69 -2.45
CA LEU A 764 -15.64 -17.84 -1.56
C LEU A 764 -16.35 -19.08 -2.14
N SER A 765 -17.44 -18.89 -2.87
CA SER A 765 -18.11 -19.96 -3.63
C SER A 765 -17.23 -20.49 -4.75
N GLN A 766 -16.59 -19.62 -5.50
CA GLN A 766 -15.62 -20.00 -6.53
C GLN A 766 -14.45 -20.78 -5.93
N ARG A 767 -13.94 -20.37 -4.78
CA ARG A 767 -12.86 -21.08 -4.08
C ARG A 767 -13.28 -22.47 -3.60
N ALA A 768 -14.53 -22.62 -3.12
CA ALA A 768 -15.07 -23.92 -2.74
C ALA A 768 -15.23 -24.84 -3.96
N ILE A 769 -15.60 -24.30 -5.13
CA ILE A 769 -15.69 -25.04 -6.39
C ILE A 769 -14.31 -25.48 -6.85
N ASP A 770 -13.29 -24.60 -6.85
CA ASP A 770 -11.90 -24.93 -7.22
C ASP A 770 -11.35 -26.08 -6.36
N ILE A 771 -11.62 -26.05 -5.05
CA ILE A 771 -11.21 -27.12 -4.13
C ILE A 771 -11.96 -28.42 -4.43
N ALA A 772 -13.24 -28.35 -4.71
CA ALA A 772 -14.07 -29.49 -5.05
C ALA A 772 -13.57 -30.19 -6.34
N GLU A 773 -13.29 -29.41 -7.37
CA GLU A 773 -12.71 -29.92 -8.63
C GLU A 773 -11.33 -30.54 -8.41
N SER A 774 -10.44 -29.88 -7.64
CA SER A 774 -9.09 -30.38 -7.32
C SER A 774 -9.09 -31.69 -6.52
N ARG A 775 -10.18 -32.00 -5.83
CA ARG A 775 -10.35 -33.19 -4.98
C ARG A 775 -11.30 -34.23 -5.59
N GLY A 776 -11.81 -34.00 -6.79
CA GLY A 776 -12.74 -34.92 -7.46
C GLY A 776 -14.05 -35.13 -6.70
N LEU A 777 -14.57 -34.07 -6.04
CA LEU A 777 -15.88 -34.10 -5.37
C LEU A 777 -17.00 -34.15 -6.39
N THR A 778 -18.05 -34.90 -6.10
CA THR A 778 -19.27 -34.91 -6.91
C THR A 778 -20.02 -33.58 -6.82
N HIS A 779 -20.93 -33.34 -7.74
CA HIS A 779 -21.75 -32.12 -7.75
C HIS A 779 -22.53 -31.92 -6.43
N GLU A 780 -23.04 -32.98 -5.85
CA GLU A 780 -23.76 -32.93 -4.56
C GLU A 780 -22.86 -32.60 -3.38
N GLU A 781 -21.64 -33.12 -3.39
CA GLU A 781 -20.62 -32.84 -2.36
C GLU A 781 -20.12 -31.39 -2.45
N THR A 782 -19.94 -30.90 -3.65
CA THR A 782 -19.61 -29.49 -3.91
C THR A 782 -20.73 -28.58 -3.41
N HIS A 783 -21.97 -28.94 -3.69
CA HIS A 783 -23.15 -28.18 -3.26
C HIS A 783 -23.28 -28.15 -1.72
N ARG A 784 -22.98 -29.23 -1.02
CA ARG A 784 -22.95 -29.29 0.46
C ARG A 784 -21.86 -28.36 1.03
N LEU A 785 -20.68 -28.35 0.42
CA LEU A 785 -19.58 -27.47 0.84
C LEU A 785 -19.92 -25.99 0.64
N VAL A 786 -20.49 -25.62 -0.50
CA VAL A 786 -20.92 -24.27 -0.83
C VAL A 786 -22.05 -23.80 0.10
N ASN A 787 -23.05 -24.67 0.35
CA ASN A 787 -24.19 -24.33 1.24
C ASN A 787 -23.74 -24.16 2.69
N PHE A 788 -22.89 -25.05 3.19
CA PHE A 788 -22.31 -24.91 4.54
C PHE A 788 -21.59 -23.57 4.70
N PHE A 789 -20.95 -23.14 3.64
CA PHE A 789 -20.29 -21.86 3.57
C PHE A 789 -21.26 -20.68 3.69
N TYR A 790 -22.38 -20.70 2.94
CA TYR A 790 -23.42 -19.67 2.99
C TYR A 790 -24.16 -19.59 4.31
N GLU A 791 -24.35 -20.72 4.97
CA GLU A 791 -24.99 -20.76 6.30
C GLU A 791 -24.16 -20.09 7.40
N HIS A 792 -22.83 -19.99 7.22
CA HIS A 792 -21.89 -19.54 8.24
C HIS A 792 -21.14 -18.25 7.89
N GLN A 793 -21.51 -17.56 6.80
CA GLN A 793 -20.82 -16.34 6.34
C GLN A 793 -20.98 -15.12 7.28
N GLY A 794 -21.91 -15.16 8.23
CA GLY A 794 -22.17 -14.07 9.18
C GLY A 794 -21.26 -14.06 10.42
N ASP A 795 -20.49 -15.13 10.65
CA ASP A 795 -19.90 -15.39 11.97
C ASP A 795 -18.46 -14.88 12.16
N ASN A 796 -17.73 -14.52 11.11
CA ASN A 796 -16.40 -13.90 11.27
C ASN A 796 -15.80 -13.37 9.94
N ALA A 797 -14.95 -12.38 10.08
CA ALA A 797 -14.44 -11.54 9.01
C ALA A 797 -13.44 -12.19 8.05
N LEU A 798 -12.98 -13.42 8.30
CA LEU A 798 -11.97 -14.11 7.48
C LEU A 798 -12.29 -15.59 7.47
N LEU A 799 -12.75 -16.10 6.32
CA LEU A 799 -13.04 -17.49 6.13
C LEU A 799 -12.04 -18.13 5.18
N SER A 800 -11.58 -19.34 5.49
CA SER A 800 -10.89 -20.22 4.56
C SER A 800 -11.63 -21.53 4.38
N VAL A 801 -11.56 -22.09 3.17
CA VAL A 801 -12.23 -23.33 2.80
C VAL A 801 -11.18 -24.37 2.44
N ALA A 802 -11.28 -25.57 3.01
CA ALA A 802 -10.41 -26.70 2.69
C ALA A 802 -11.20 -28.01 2.71
N ALA A 803 -10.78 -28.99 1.95
CA ALA A 803 -11.35 -30.31 1.99
C ALA A 803 -10.25 -31.38 2.21
N HIS A 804 -10.57 -32.42 2.98
CA HIS A 804 -9.65 -33.50 3.29
C HIS A 804 -10.30 -34.88 3.13
N SER A 805 -9.54 -35.82 2.56
CA SER A 805 -9.93 -37.22 2.44
C SER A 805 -9.20 -38.05 3.52
N THR A 806 -9.92 -38.85 4.28
CA THR A 806 -9.34 -39.77 5.26
C THR A 806 -8.94 -41.12 4.62
N GLN A 807 -8.12 -41.92 5.32
CA GLN A 807 -7.79 -43.28 4.88
C GLN A 807 -9.00 -44.22 4.80
N GLU A 808 -10.10 -43.85 5.48
CA GLU A 808 -11.39 -44.59 5.46
C GLU A 808 -12.28 -44.13 4.28
N GLY A 809 -11.81 -43.26 3.38
CA GLY A 809 -12.58 -42.76 2.24
C GLY A 809 -13.57 -41.68 2.57
N LYS A 810 -13.62 -41.17 3.81
CA LYS A 810 -14.48 -40.06 4.23
C LYS A 810 -13.89 -38.74 3.75
N ILE A 811 -14.71 -37.89 3.19
CA ILE A 811 -14.29 -36.53 2.79
C ILE A 811 -15.00 -35.50 3.67
N TYR A 812 -14.23 -34.64 4.33
CA TYR A 812 -14.72 -33.55 5.16
C TYR A 812 -14.40 -32.20 4.52
N GLY A 813 -15.36 -31.29 4.53
CA GLY A 813 -15.18 -29.87 4.24
C GLY A 813 -14.98 -29.09 5.54
N PHE A 814 -14.04 -28.15 5.57
CA PHE A 814 -13.74 -27.30 6.70
C PHE A 814 -13.87 -25.84 6.30
N VAL A 815 -14.60 -25.07 7.11
CA VAL A 815 -14.79 -23.62 6.96
C VAL A 815 -14.45 -22.96 8.30
N GLY A 816 -13.59 -21.96 8.28
CA GLY A 816 -13.17 -21.29 9.50
C GLY A 816 -12.23 -20.10 9.26
N PRO A 817 -11.68 -19.51 10.33
CA PRO A 817 -10.80 -18.36 10.22
C PRO A 817 -9.59 -18.65 9.33
N ALA A 818 -9.14 -17.64 8.57
CA ALA A 818 -7.98 -17.78 7.69
C ALA A 818 -6.72 -18.08 8.51
N VAL A 819 -6.20 -19.30 8.40
CA VAL A 819 -4.87 -19.69 8.86
C VAL A 819 -4.00 -20.01 7.65
N SER A 820 -2.67 -19.90 7.80
CA SER A 820 -1.75 -20.19 6.70
C SER A 820 -2.02 -21.57 6.12
N ALA A 821 -2.03 -21.70 4.81
CA ALA A 821 -2.27 -22.95 4.10
C ALA A 821 -1.34 -24.08 4.58
N GLN A 822 -0.17 -23.75 5.10
CA GLN A 822 0.79 -24.72 5.63
C GLN A 822 0.39 -25.29 6.98
N VAL A 823 -0.22 -24.50 7.87
CA VAL A 823 -0.76 -24.97 9.15
C VAL A 823 -1.97 -25.86 8.90
N ALA A 824 -2.85 -25.48 7.97
CA ALA A 824 -3.97 -26.30 7.55
C ALA A 824 -3.50 -27.63 6.90
N ASN A 825 -2.48 -27.61 6.04
CA ASN A 825 -1.91 -28.80 5.43
C ASN A 825 -1.17 -29.69 6.43
N ASN A 826 -0.42 -29.15 7.36
CA ASN A 826 0.27 -29.92 8.41
C ASN A 826 -0.73 -30.59 9.36
N LEU A 827 -1.82 -29.92 9.71
CA LEU A 827 -2.92 -30.50 10.48
C LEU A 827 -3.66 -31.58 9.70
N MET A 828 -3.83 -31.41 8.38
CA MET A 828 -4.44 -32.39 7.49
C MET A 828 -3.60 -33.65 7.30
N GLN A 829 -2.28 -33.57 7.45
CA GLN A 829 -1.36 -34.73 7.37
C GLN A 829 -1.21 -35.50 8.69
N SER A 830 -1.60 -34.91 9.83
CA SER A 830 -1.31 -35.47 11.17
C SER A 830 -2.29 -36.55 11.67
N GLY A 831 -3.27 -37.00 10.88
CA GLY A 831 -4.05 -38.20 11.17
C GLY A 831 -5.13 -38.08 12.27
N LYS A 832 -5.35 -39.08 13.12
CA LYS A 832 -6.52 -39.35 13.96
C LYS A 832 -7.09 -38.26 14.88
N SER A 833 -6.43 -37.12 15.10
CA SER A 833 -6.90 -36.05 15.98
C SER A 833 -7.43 -34.81 15.23
N MET A 834 -7.36 -34.80 13.92
CA MET A 834 -7.59 -33.64 13.04
C MET A 834 -8.91 -32.89 13.33
N GLY A 835 -10.02 -33.59 13.51
CA GLY A 835 -11.30 -32.93 13.74
C GLY A 835 -11.41 -32.21 15.11
N ARG A 836 -10.56 -32.54 16.09
CA ARG A 836 -10.44 -31.82 17.35
C ARG A 836 -9.57 -30.59 17.24
N ASP A 837 -8.47 -30.74 16.51
CA ASP A 837 -7.50 -29.64 16.34
C ASP A 837 -8.02 -28.56 15.42
N MET A 838 -8.73 -28.90 14.37
CA MET A 838 -9.42 -27.94 13.49
C MET A 838 -10.55 -27.19 14.25
N ARG A 839 -11.30 -27.87 15.12
CA ARG A 839 -12.30 -27.21 15.98
C ARG A 839 -11.67 -26.28 17.02
N ARG A 840 -10.50 -26.62 17.58
CA ARG A 840 -9.74 -25.73 18.47
C ARG A 840 -9.25 -24.47 17.79
N LEU A 841 -8.97 -24.55 16.49
CA LEU A 841 -8.59 -23.40 15.66
C LEU A 841 -9.80 -22.61 15.13
N GLY A 842 -11.02 -22.93 15.58
CA GLY A 842 -12.22 -22.24 15.16
C GLY A 842 -12.84 -22.71 13.84
N TYR A 843 -12.34 -23.82 13.25
CA TYR A 843 -12.94 -24.36 12.04
C TYR A 843 -14.21 -25.14 12.36
N ARG A 844 -15.22 -24.99 11.49
CA ARG A 844 -16.42 -25.81 11.42
C ARG A 844 -16.28 -26.81 10.27
N ASN A 845 -16.72 -28.03 10.46
CA ASN A 845 -16.62 -29.09 9.47
C ASN A 845 -17.95 -29.72 9.13
N ILE A 846 -18.06 -30.18 7.90
CA ILE A 846 -19.18 -31.01 7.42
C ILE A 846 -18.61 -32.30 6.80
N LEU A 847 -19.35 -33.39 6.90
CA LEU A 847 -19.06 -34.62 6.17
C LEU A 847 -19.60 -34.49 4.76
N LEU A 848 -18.72 -34.50 3.76
CA LEU A 848 -19.08 -34.41 2.34
C LEU A 848 -19.37 -35.78 1.76
N ARG A 849 -18.56 -36.80 2.14
CA ARG A 849 -18.71 -38.19 1.67
C ARG A 849 -18.46 -39.17 2.80
N ASP A 850 -19.33 -40.12 2.99
CA ASP A 850 -19.14 -41.35 3.80
C ASP A 850 -18.84 -42.54 2.87
N PRO A 851 -17.88 -43.40 3.18
CA PRO A 851 -17.65 -44.60 2.37
C PRO A 851 -18.88 -45.49 2.41
N VAL A 852 -19.43 -45.81 1.25
CA VAL A 852 -20.50 -46.77 1.13
C VAL A 852 -19.97 -48.13 1.58
N ARG A 853 -20.51 -48.71 2.69
CA ARG A 853 -20.31 -50.12 3.04
C ARG A 853 -20.82 -50.96 1.85
N ALA A 854 -19.90 -51.66 1.18
CA ALA A 854 -20.27 -52.62 0.17
C ALA A 854 -21.17 -53.69 0.83
N GLN A 855 -22.47 -53.73 0.54
CA GLN A 855 -23.31 -54.88 0.73
C GLN A 855 -23.13 -55.84 -0.46
N PRO A 856 -23.12 -57.12 -0.28
CA PRO A 856 -22.97 -58.07 -1.39
C PRO A 856 -24.19 -58.02 -2.31
N GLU A 857 -23.90 -58.06 -3.61
CA GLU A 857 -24.87 -58.07 -4.70
C GLU A 857 -25.92 -59.18 -4.54
N GLN A 858 -27.20 -58.82 -4.64
CA GLN A 858 -28.33 -59.69 -5.03
C GLN A 858 -28.91 -59.17 -6.36
N PRO A 859 -29.36 -60.06 -7.22
CA PRO A 859 -29.62 -59.75 -8.61
C PRO A 859 -30.97 -59.03 -8.86
N ALA A 860 -30.99 -58.30 -9.95
CA ALA A 860 -31.99 -57.37 -10.41
C ALA A 860 -33.40 -57.96 -10.62
N GLY A 861 -34.41 -57.22 -10.27
CA GLY A 861 -35.80 -57.29 -10.67
C GLY A 861 -36.34 -55.88 -10.92
N PRO A 862 -37.34 -55.62 -11.79
CA PRO A 862 -37.50 -54.39 -12.52
C PRO A 862 -38.33 -53.30 -11.84
N SER A 863 -37.89 -52.11 -12.13
CA SER A 863 -38.57 -50.83 -12.25
C SER A 863 -40.02 -50.67 -11.76
N THR A 864 -40.18 -49.74 -10.80
CA THR A 864 -41.33 -48.76 -10.84
C THR A 864 -40.89 -47.46 -10.18
N ALA A 865 -41.32 -46.36 -10.83
CA ALA A 865 -41.11 -44.99 -10.47
C ALA A 865 -41.80 -44.60 -9.15
N GLY A 866 -41.20 -43.71 -8.39
CA GLY A 866 -41.94 -42.95 -7.41
C GLY A 866 -41.12 -42.42 -6.24
N ALA A 867 -41.24 -41.13 -6.03
CA ALA A 867 -41.06 -40.38 -4.82
C ALA A 867 -39.61 -39.98 -4.37
N VAL A 868 -39.35 -38.73 -4.57
CA VAL A 868 -38.29 -37.98 -3.96
C VAL A 868 -38.60 -37.79 -2.47
N SER A 869 -37.81 -38.39 -1.57
CA SER A 869 -37.90 -38.14 -0.16
C SER A 869 -36.93 -37.06 0.27
N SER A 870 -37.47 -36.08 1.00
CA SER A 870 -36.73 -35.07 1.74
C SER A 870 -35.73 -35.68 2.70
N PHE A 871 -34.47 -35.22 2.66
CA PHE A 871 -33.50 -35.55 3.65
C PHE A 871 -33.38 -34.46 4.72
N ASP A 872 -33.67 -34.84 5.96
CA ASP A 872 -33.46 -34.10 7.17
C ASP A 872 -31.96 -34.07 7.52
N VAL A 873 -31.46 -32.89 7.72
CA VAL A 873 -30.10 -32.66 8.25
C VAL A 873 -30.19 -32.63 9.77
N GLN A 874 -29.79 -33.68 10.46
CA GLN A 874 -29.58 -33.64 11.88
C GLN A 874 -28.26 -32.97 12.22
N ALA A 875 -28.31 -31.74 12.73
CA ALA A 875 -27.21 -31.05 13.37
C ALA A 875 -27.14 -31.50 14.84
N THR A 876 -26.06 -32.17 15.23
CA THR A 876 -25.72 -32.42 16.64
C THR A 876 -25.18 -31.13 17.28
N THR A 877 -26.05 -30.39 17.96
CA THR A 877 -25.65 -29.33 18.89
C THR A 877 -25.95 -29.81 20.32
N GLY A 878 -24.92 -30.08 21.08
CA GLY A 878 -24.97 -30.12 22.52
C GLY A 878 -24.24 -28.94 23.09
N LEU A 879 -24.94 -28.01 23.74
CA LEU A 879 -24.59 -27.48 25.04
C LEU A 879 -25.47 -26.27 25.45
N ALA A 880 -26.13 -26.50 26.56
CA ALA A 880 -26.52 -25.61 27.68
C ALA A 880 -27.29 -24.30 27.40
N ARG A 881 -28.57 -24.42 27.74
CA ARG A 881 -29.48 -23.30 28.06
C ARG A 881 -29.03 -22.58 29.32
N ARG A 882 -29.00 -21.25 29.30
CA ARG A 882 -29.26 -20.42 30.47
C ARG A 882 -30.38 -19.42 30.15
N LYS A 883 -31.47 -19.52 30.97
CA LYS A 883 -32.62 -18.61 30.94
C LYS A 883 -32.25 -17.23 31.47
N VAL A 884 -32.73 -16.16 30.83
CA VAL A 884 -33.17 -14.95 31.53
C VAL A 884 -34.41 -14.38 30.84
N ALA A 885 -35.28 -13.83 31.70
CA ALA A 885 -36.69 -13.58 31.55
C ALA A 885 -37.11 -12.37 30.66
N ARG A 886 -38.37 -12.44 30.29
CA ARG A 886 -39.23 -11.42 29.65
C ARG A 886 -39.27 -10.10 30.39
N ALA A 887 -39.39 -9.00 29.67
CA ALA A 887 -40.29 -7.89 30.01
C ALA A 887 -40.87 -7.25 28.74
N SER A 888 -42.09 -6.94 28.83
CA SER A 888 -43.19 -6.60 27.93
C SER A 888 -43.03 -5.27 27.18
N ALA A 889 -43.73 -5.27 26.02
CA ALA A 889 -44.05 -4.09 25.19
C ALA A 889 -45.03 -3.11 25.87
N PRO A 890 -45.25 -1.88 25.31
CA PRO A 890 -46.48 -1.71 24.57
C PRO A 890 -46.37 -0.90 23.24
N ALA A 891 -47.46 -0.98 22.52
CA ALA A 891 -47.74 -0.53 21.16
C ALA A 891 -47.95 0.98 20.99
N ALA A 892 -47.79 1.50 19.76
CA ALA A 892 -48.88 1.98 18.86
C ALA A 892 -48.35 2.85 17.70
N SER A 893 -48.86 2.49 16.50
CA SER A 893 -49.37 3.28 15.37
C SER A 893 -48.44 4.29 14.69
N SER A 894 -48.27 4.39 13.40
CA SER A 894 -49.14 4.29 12.22
C SER A 894 -48.39 4.71 10.96
N GLU A 895 -48.77 4.14 9.88
CA GLU A 895 -48.74 4.57 8.47
C GLU A 895 -47.48 4.35 7.60
N SER A 896 -47.72 3.46 6.66
CA SER A 896 -46.96 3.06 5.47
C SER A 896 -46.91 4.15 4.39
N PRO A 897 -46.01 4.13 3.41
CA PRO A 897 -46.25 3.25 2.26
C PRO A 897 -44.98 2.61 1.62
N GLY A 898 -45.21 1.56 0.85
CA GLY A 898 -44.32 1.07 -0.18
C GLY A 898 -43.65 -0.27 0.11
N VAL A 899 -44.47 -1.32 0.09
CA VAL A 899 -44.04 -2.71 0.25
C VAL A 899 -43.37 -3.20 -1.02
N LEU A 900 -42.03 -3.37 -0.98
CA LEU A 900 -41.34 -4.35 -1.83
C LEU A 900 -41.63 -5.75 -1.25
N ALA A 901 -42.40 -6.56 -1.97
CA ALA A 901 -42.85 -7.87 -1.55
C ALA A 901 -41.66 -8.82 -1.29
N ARG A 902 -41.42 -9.17 -0.05
CA ARG A 902 -40.58 -10.30 0.35
C ARG A 902 -41.37 -11.59 0.07
N ALA A 903 -40.82 -12.47 -0.79
CA ALA A 903 -41.32 -13.85 -0.91
C ALA A 903 -40.83 -14.68 0.29
N PRO A 904 -41.71 -15.47 0.94
CA PRO A 904 -41.31 -16.34 2.05
C PRO A 904 -40.65 -17.63 1.59
N ALA A 905 -39.76 -18.16 2.41
CA ALA A 905 -38.74 -19.14 2.14
C ALA A 905 -39.16 -20.59 1.84
N SER A 906 -40.38 -20.90 1.57
CA SER A 906 -40.77 -22.31 1.35
C SER A 906 -41.92 -22.48 0.38
N ALA A 907 -41.65 -22.46 -0.90
CA ALA A 907 -42.57 -23.01 -1.98
C ALA A 907 -42.35 -22.43 -3.40
N PHE A 908 -41.15 -21.94 -3.74
CA PHE A 908 -40.87 -21.62 -5.12
C PHE A 908 -40.70 -22.92 -5.92
N SER A 909 -41.52 -23.12 -6.96
CA SER A 909 -41.38 -24.22 -7.93
C SER A 909 -41.36 -23.66 -9.35
N ALA A 910 -40.43 -24.15 -10.16
CA ALA A 910 -40.30 -23.73 -11.56
C ALA A 910 -40.24 -24.96 -12.48
N ASP A 911 -41.07 -24.91 -13.55
CA ASP A 911 -40.96 -25.83 -14.66
C ASP A 911 -39.77 -25.42 -15.54
N MET A 912 -38.81 -26.32 -15.72
CA MET A 912 -37.53 -26.06 -16.38
C MET A 912 -37.46 -26.54 -17.83
N SER A 913 -38.56 -27.06 -18.37
CA SER A 913 -38.59 -27.71 -19.70
C SER A 913 -38.04 -26.86 -20.84
N ALA A 914 -38.24 -25.54 -20.79
CA ALA A 914 -37.76 -24.63 -21.82
C ALA A 914 -36.21 -24.43 -21.84
N VAL A 915 -35.49 -24.79 -20.79
CA VAL A 915 -34.02 -24.65 -20.65
C VAL A 915 -33.33 -25.99 -20.38
N GLU A 916 -34.05 -27.09 -20.46
CA GLU A 916 -33.54 -28.43 -20.18
C GLU A 916 -32.34 -28.79 -21.08
N HIS A 917 -32.31 -28.34 -22.34
CA HIS A 917 -31.18 -28.52 -23.26
C HIS A 917 -29.92 -27.76 -22.87
N LEU A 918 -30.00 -26.73 -22.00
CA LEU A 918 -28.87 -25.97 -21.49
C LEU A 918 -28.34 -26.59 -20.18
N MET A 919 -29.09 -27.46 -19.51
CA MET A 919 -28.74 -27.97 -18.19
C MET A 919 -27.52 -28.91 -18.19
N ALA A 920 -27.21 -29.57 -19.32
CA ALA A 920 -26.08 -30.48 -19.48
C ALA A 920 -24.74 -29.72 -19.78
N GLY A 921 -24.80 -28.42 -20.11
CA GLY A 921 -23.66 -27.58 -20.47
C GLY A 921 -23.15 -26.67 -19.34
N PRO A 922 -22.15 -25.84 -19.62
CA PRO A 922 -21.66 -24.85 -18.69
C PRO A 922 -22.72 -23.82 -18.26
N GLU A 923 -23.74 -23.59 -19.11
CA GLU A 923 -24.88 -22.71 -18.83
C GLU A 923 -25.79 -23.27 -17.73
N GLY A 924 -25.93 -24.61 -17.65
CA GLY A 924 -26.80 -25.27 -16.68
C GLY A 924 -26.41 -25.01 -15.23
N ARG A 925 -25.16 -24.81 -14.95
CA ARG A 925 -24.65 -24.47 -13.62
C ARG A 925 -25.18 -23.11 -13.13
N SER A 926 -25.13 -22.10 -13.98
CA SER A 926 -25.64 -20.76 -13.69
C SER A 926 -27.17 -20.75 -13.50
N ILE A 927 -27.88 -21.50 -14.33
CA ILE A 927 -29.36 -21.67 -14.24
C ILE A 927 -29.72 -22.36 -12.92
N ALA A 928 -29.05 -23.46 -12.58
CA ALA A 928 -29.29 -24.22 -11.34
C ALA A 928 -29.05 -23.38 -10.09
N LEU A 929 -28.01 -22.60 -10.08
CA LEU A 929 -27.66 -21.68 -8.99
C LEU A 929 -28.75 -20.62 -8.78
N THR A 930 -29.23 -19.99 -9.87
CA THR A 930 -30.27 -18.97 -9.83
C THR A 930 -31.61 -19.56 -9.32
N ILE A 931 -31.98 -20.75 -9.76
CA ILE A 931 -33.18 -21.46 -9.26
C ILE A 931 -32.99 -21.82 -7.78
N GLY A 932 -31.82 -22.25 -7.35
CA GLY A 932 -31.50 -22.51 -5.95
C GLY A 932 -31.76 -21.28 -5.07
N HIS A 933 -31.27 -20.12 -5.44
CA HIS A 933 -31.54 -18.87 -4.73
C HIS A 933 -33.03 -18.51 -4.64
N LEU A 934 -33.78 -18.72 -5.71
CA LEU A 934 -35.22 -18.44 -5.72
C LEU A 934 -35.98 -19.42 -4.82
N ARG A 935 -35.64 -20.72 -4.81
CA ARG A 935 -36.23 -21.73 -3.91
C ARG A 935 -36.00 -21.44 -2.45
N GLU A 936 -34.84 -20.86 -2.10
CA GLU A 936 -34.50 -20.47 -0.75
C GLU A 936 -35.00 -19.08 -0.33
N GLY A 937 -35.75 -18.40 -1.20
CA GLY A 937 -36.32 -17.08 -0.93
C GLY A 937 -35.31 -15.94 -1.01
N ARG A 938 -34.08 -16.19 -1.53
CA ARG A 938 -32.99 -15.21 -1.69
C ARG A 938 -33.15 -14.41 -2.98
N THR A 939 -34.27 -13.69 -3.10
CA THR A 939 -34.63 -12.94 -4.30
C THR A 939 -33.73 -11.76 -4.60
N GLY A 940 -33.12 -11.17 -3.57
CA GLY A 940 -32.13 -10.09 -3.72
C GLY A 940 -30.81 -10.55 -4.37
N ALA A 941 -30.39 -11.78 -4.13
CA ALA A 941 -29.15 -12.34 -4.68
C ALA A 941 -29.17 -12.53 -6.20
N VAL A 942 -30.36 -12.55 -6.82
CA VAL A 942 -30.54 -12.77 -8.26
C VAL A 942 -31.39 -11.66 -8.92
N HIS A 943 -31.50 -10.50 -8.26
CA HIS A 943 -32.31 -9.35 -8.71
C HIS A 943 -33.69 -9.75 -9.25
N TRP A 944 -34.41 -10.52 -8.46
CA TRP A 944 -35.75 -11.02 -8.83
C TRP A 944 -36.76 -9.88 -8.88
N HIS A 945 -37.33 -9.61 -10.09
CA HIS A 945 -38.31 -8.54 -10.27
C HIS A 945 -39.25 -8.84 -11.43
N LYS A 946 -40.41 -8.16 -11.46
CA LYS A 946 -41.33 -8.22 -12.55
C LYS A 946 -40.80 -7.38 -13.71
N TYR A 947 -40.76 -7.96 -14.93
CA TYR A 947 -40.30 -7.27 -16.13
C TYR A 947 -41.39 -6.31 -16.60
N GLN A 948 -41.07 -5.04 -16.81
CA GLN A 948 -42.08 -3.99 -17.06
C GLN A 948 -42.56 -3.93 -18.52
N ASP A 949 -41.77 -4.44 -19.46
CA ASP A 949 -41.99 -4.22 -20.90
C ASP A 949 -42.67 -5.38 -21.64
N GLU A 950 -42.90 -6.55 -21.04
CA GLU A 950 -43.50 -7.70 -21.66
C GLU A 950 -44.46 -8.45 -20.72
N GLY A 951 -45.74 -8.26 -20.88
CA GLY A 951 -46.81 -9.19 -20.52
C GLY A 951 -46.82 -9.87 -19.15
N GLY A 952 -46.15 -9.31 -18.12
CA GLY A 952 -46.19 -9.87 -16.76
C GLY A 952 -45.13 -10.92 -16.43
N LEU A 953 -44.09 -11.06 -17.24
CA LEU A 953 -42.95 -11.94 -16.97
C LEU A 953 -42.12 -11.48 -15.77
N TRP A 954 -41.50 -12.43 -15.09
CA TRP A 954 -40.52 -12.18 -14.04
C TRP A 954 -39.12 -12.50 -14.55
N SER A 955 -38.09 -11.86 -14.00
CA SER A 955 -36.69 -12.13 -14.37
C SER A 955 -35.82 -12.29 -13.16
N ALA A 956 -34.75 -13.11 -13.31
CA ALA A 956 -33.66 -13.28 -12.37
C ALA A 956 -32.34 -13.25 -13.13
N ASP A 957 -31.34 -12.59 -12.57
CA ASP A 957 -29.99 -12.51 -13.16
C ASP A 957 -29.29 -13.87 -13.10
N LEU A 958 -28.62 -14.25 -14.20
CA LEU A 958 -27.79 -15.43 -14.29
C LEU A 958 -26.32 -15.04 -14.06
N HIS A 959 -25.75 -15.39 -12.88
CA HIS A 959 -24.37 -15.14 -12.56
C HIS A 959 -23.44 -16.15 -13.26
N ALA A 960 -22.30 -15.67 -13.77
CA ALA A 960 -21.29 -16.49 -14.47
C ALA A 960 -21.82 -17.28 -15.68
N TYR A 961 -22.82 -16.79 -16.36
CA TYR A 961 -23.31 -17.39 -17.59
C TYR A 961 -22.29 -17.20 -18.73
N PRO A 962 -21.94 -18.25 -19.52
CA PRO A 962 -20.94 -18.14 -20.58
C PRO A 962 -21.27 -17.02 -21.58
N GLY A 963 -20.32 -16.10 -21.79
CA GLY A 963 -20.49 -14.94 -22.66
C GLY A 963 -21.22 -13.75 -22.02
N GLY A 964 -21.56 -13.82 -20.75
CA GLY A 964 -22.18 -12.74 -19.97
C GLY A 964 -21.15 -11.94 -19.17
N GLY A 965 -21.36 -10.60 -19.08
CA GLY A 965 -20.62 -9.72 -18.16
C GLY A 965 -21.27 -9.69 -16.77
N THR A 966 -20.54 -9.20 -15.76
CA THR A 966 -21.10 -8.92 -14.43
C THR A 966 -21.84 -7.57 -14.42
N GLY A 967 -22.98 -7.47 -13.73
CA GLY A 967 -23.77 -6.24 -13.59
C GLY A 967 -24.87 -6.06 -14.64
N ARG A 968 -25.14 -4.82 -15.10
CA ARG A 968 -26.26 -4.48 -16.00
C ARG A 968 -26.25 -5.17 -17.39
N GLY A 969 -25.21 -5.93 -17.70
CA GLY A 969 -25.08 -6.73 -18.93
C GLY A 969 -25.25 -8.24 -18.73
N ALA A 970 -25.70 -8.68 -17.56
CA ALA A 970 -25.87 -10.10 -17.26
C ALA A 970 -27.05 -10.72 -18.05
N PHE A 971 -26.89 -11.98 -18.47
CA PHE A 971 -27.99 -12.77 -18.98
C PHE A 971 -29.04 -12.97 -17.88
N ARG A 972 -30.33 -13.05 -18.27
CA ARG A 972 -31.45 -13.21 -17.36
C ARG A 972 -32.28 -14.46 -17.67
N LEU A 973 -32.64 -15.19 -16.61
CA LEU A 973 -33.57 -16.25 -16.66
C LEU A 973 -35.01 -15.65 -16.58
N MET A 974 -35.84 -15.92 -17.56
CA MET A 974 -37.18 -15.35 -17.68
C MET A 974 -38.23 -16.37 -17.21
N PHE A 975 -39.24 -15.89 -16.47
CA PHE A 975 -40.27 -16.71 -15.85
C PHE A 975 -41.66 -16.20 -16.17
N GLU A 976 -42.58 -17.12 -16.49
CA GLU A 976 -43.99 -16.89 -16.52
C GLU A 976 -44.64 -17.32 -15.21
N HIS A 977 -45.50 -16.52 -14.64
CA HIS A 977 -46.23 -16.83 -13.40
C HIS A 977 -47.47 -17.66 -13.68
N LEU A 978 -47.53 -18.89 -13.17
CA LEU A 978 -48.61 -19.86 -13.40
C LEU A 978 -49.72 -19.85 -12.32
N GLY A 979 -49.69 -18.87 -11.41
CA GLY A 979 -50.61 -18.76 -10.28
C GLY A 979 -50.03 -19.32 -8.97
N GLY A 980 -50.37 -18.68 -7.86
CA GLY A 980 -49.79 -19.00 -6.56
C GLY A 980 -48.28 -18.72 -6.53
N ARG A 981 -47.48 -19.74 -6.28
CA ARG A 981 -46.00 -19.65 -6.24
C ARG A 981 -45.31 -20.54 -7.28
N ARG A 982 -46.08 -20.90 -8.34
CA ARG A 982 -45.56 -21.73 -9.43
C ARG A 982 -45.17 -20.84 -10.60
N TYR A 983 -44.03 -21.15 -11.18
CA TYR A 983 -43.47 -20.43 -12.31
C TYR A 983 -43.07 -21.43 -13.41
N ARG A 984 -43.03 -20.95 -14.64
CA ARG A 984 -42.45 -21.68 -15.77
C ARG A 984 -41.28 -20.86 -16.30
N VAL A 985 -40.13 -21.48 -16.48
CA VAL A 985 -38.99 -20.85 -17.15
C VAL A 985 -39.31 -20.79 -18.64
N VAL A 986 -39.24 -19.60 -19.23
CA VAL A 986 -39.56 -19.39 -20.66
C VAL A 986 -38.29 -19.19 -21.50
N GLY A 987 -37.14 -19.05 -20.90
CA GLY A 987 -35.86 -18.98 -21.58
C GLY A 987 -34.83 -18.10 -20.90
N VAL A 988 -33.64 -18.00 -21.52
CA VAL A 988 -32.57 -17.11 -21.14
C VAL A 988 -32.47 -15.96 -22.13
N ARG A 989 -32.47 -14.73 -21.65
CA ARG A 989 -32.36 -13.52 -22.51
C ARG A 989 -31.20 -12.63 -22.08
N ASN A 990 -30.58 -11.97 -23.05
CA ASN A 990 -29.73 -10.83 -22.81
C ASN A 990 -30.57 -9.55 -22.91
N PRO A 991 -30.76 -8.78 -21.82
CA PRO A 991 -31.63 -7.61 -21.82
C PRO A 991 -31.13 -6.44 -22.68
N HIS A 992 -29.94 -6.57 -23.28
CA HIS A 992 -29.31 -5.55 -24.11
C HIS A 992 -29.11 -5.97 -25.58
N ARG A 993 -29.80 -7.06 -26.02
CA ARG A 993 -29.86 -7.47 -27.44
C ARG A 993 -31.27 -7.51 -27.91
#